data_3d5ae96fc648a4fabc5d41261f7cefd5
#
_entry.id   3d5ae96fc648a4fabc5d41261f7cefd5
#
_cell.length_a   1.000
_cell.length_b   1.000
_cell.length_c   1.000
_cell.angle_alpha   90.00
_cell.angle_beta   90.00
_cell.angle_gamma   90.00
#
_symmetry.space_group_name_H-M   'P 1'
#
loop_
_entity.id
_entity.type
_entity.pdbx_description
1 polymer ?
#
loop_
_entity_poly.entity_id
_entity_poly.type
_entity_poly.pdbx_seq_one_letter_code
_entity_poly.pdbx_strand_id
1 'polypeptide(L)'
;MSRFAMPLITFNAERTYRSIKEKLMNKKKLMTLLAVVAVAALSLLSTHTVRAQGQPMPNKYWWPEQLDLSPLRQHGAKSNPLDEKFDYAKEFAKLDLNAVRQDIKKVLTTSQDWWPADYGNYGPFFIRMAWHSAGTYRVSDGRGGADGGQQRFDPLNSWPDNGNLDKARRLLWPVKQKYGQKISWADLMVLAGNVALESMGFKTFGFAGGRRDDWEPDLVYWGPEKKFLADERYSGDRKLMNPLAAVQMGLIYVNPEGPNGKPDPLAAARDIRETFGRMAMNDEETVALIAGGHTFGKAHGAHDPSKCVGPEPAIASIDEQGFGWQNKCGRGNAGDTVTSGLEGAWSSNPVKWTSEYLSNLFAFEWVQTKSPAGATQWVPANGQAANRVPDAHDASKRHAPIMFTTDLALKFDPSYQKIAKRFLENPEEFRLAFAKAWFKLTHRDMGPRSRYLGPEVPREDLLWQDPLPKVSYKPVDTKDIAALKSKILASGLTGPELVRTAWASASSFRGADMRGGANGARIRLAPQKDWEVNNPSELAKVLQRLEGIHKEFNGAASGGKKVSLADLIVLGGGAAIEQAAKKAGYDMQVPFAPGRVDAAEEQTDAASFAVLEPTADGFRNYFRNGQRLSPAEMLVERANLLTLTVPEMTVLVGGMRALNANAGQAAHGVFTDRPGTLSNDFFVNLLDMSTKWSKSSSSEAIYEGLDRATGKVKWTATPVDLVFGSNSELRAIAEVYASADGKEKFVRDFVKAWAKVMNLDRFDLD
;
A
#
# COMPACT_ATOMS: atom_id res chain seq x y z
N MET A 1 46.54 50.66 87.63
CA MET A 1 47.38 49.49 87.24
C MET A 1 46.38 48.43 86.70
N SER A 2 46.09 48.36 85.47
CA SER A 2 45.49 47.22 84.85
C SER A 2 45.82 47.19 83.35
N ARG A 3 46.36 46.09 82.94
CA ARG A 3 46.81 45.82 81.54
C ARG A 3 45.61 45.42 80.74
N PHE A 4 45.30 46.10 79.64
CA PHE A 4 44.42 45.62 78.56
C PHE A 4 45.21 44.69 77.62
N ALA A 5 44.70 43.46 77.43
CA ALA A 5 45.17 42.55 76.41
C ALA A 5 44.22 42.61 75.21
N MET A 6 44.70 42.88 74.01
CA MET A 6 44.02 42.79 72.72
C MET A 6 44.09 41.36 72.22
N PRO A 7 42.95 40.76 71.65
CA PRO A 7 43.03 39.47 70.98
C PRO A 7 43.49 39.63 69.52
N LEU A 8 44.48 38.83 69.13
CA LEU A 8 44.90 38.64 67.72
C LEU A 8 43.80 37.92 66.92
N ILE A 9 43.29 38.58 65.89
CA ILE A 9 42.43 37.95 64.86
C ILE A 9 43.42 37.35 63.84
N THR A 10 43.56 36.03 63.86
CA THR A 10 44.20 35.28 62.79
C THR A 10 43.25 35.09 61.61
N PHE A 11 43.48 35.80 60.53
CA PHE A 11 42.73 35.68 59.28
C PHE A 11 43.09 34.34 58.62
N ASN A 12 42.08 33.47 58.39
CA ASN A 12 42.24 32.14 57.81
C ASN A 12 42.32 32.25 56.29
N ALA A 13 43.48 32.72 55.79
CA ALA A 13 43.78 32.93 54.34
C ALA A 13 43.72 31.66 53.52
N GLU A 14 43.97 30.50 54.11
CA GLU A 14 43.92 29.20 53.37
C GLU A 14 42.52 28.75 52.94
N ARG A 15 41.50 29.04 53.77
CA ARG A 15 40.12 28.67 53.43
C ARG A 15 39.58 29.49 52.26
N THR A 16 39.92 30.74 52.17
CA THR A 16 39.53 31.66 51.11
C THR A 16 40.24 31.31 49.80
N TYR A 17 41.53 30.97 49.89
CA TYR A 17 42.32 30.57 48.72
C TYR A 17 41.85 29.22 48.11
N ARG A 18 41.47 28.23 48.93
CA ARG A 18 40.87 26.97 48.45
C ARG A 18 39.53 27.21 47.78
N SER A 19 38.64 28.02 48.36
CA SER A 19 37.31 28.34 47.78
C SER A 19 37.45 29.07 46.43
N ILE A 20 38.38 30.00 46.29
CA ILE A 20 38.63 30.70 45.03
C ILE A 20 39.25 29.76 43.98
N LYS A 21 40.15 28.85 44.37
CA LYS A 21 40.78 27.87 43.47
C LYS A 21 39.80 26.84 42.97
N GLU A 22 38.85 26.37 43.79
CA GLU A 22 37.76 25.45 43.38
C GLU A 22 36.76 26.14 42.44
N LYS A 23 36.41 27.41 42.71
CA LYS A 23 35.54 28.19 41.80
C LYS A 23 36.20 28.47 40.45
N LEU A 24 37.50 28.72 40.42
CA LEU A 24 38.25 28.89 39.18
C LEU A 24 38.44 27.59 38.40
N MET A 25 38.66 26.46 39.09
CA MET A 25 38.74 25.14 38.45
C MET A 25 37.38 24.72 37.85
N ASN A 26 36.27 24.98 38.55
CA ASN A 26 34.94 24.71 38.03
C ASN A 26 34.56 25.60 36.83
N LYS A 27 34.96 26.89 36.84
CA LYS A 27 34.82 27.78 35.68
C LYS A 27 35.64 27.32 34.48
N LYS A 28 36.89 26.87 34.68
CA LYS A 28 37.71 26.30 33.59
C LYS A 28 37.10 25.00 33.03
N LYS A 29 36.63 24.08 33.88
CA LYS A 29 35.92 22.87 33.45
C LYS A 29 34.65 23.18 32.67
N LEU A 30 33.85 24.17 33.14
CA LEU A 30 32.65 24.61 32.45
C LEU A 30 32.96 25.26 31.09
N MET A 31 34.01 26.10 31.02
CA MET A 31 34.43 26.70 29.74
C MET A 31 35.00 25.64 28.77
N THR A 32 35.72 24.62 29.28
CA THR A 32 36.20 23.52 28.45
C THR A 32 35.03 22.66 27.94
N LEU A 33 34.03 22.41 28.78
CA LEU A 33 32.82 21.67 28.38
C LEU A 33 32.03 22.45 27.33
N LEU A 34 31.83 23.75 27.51
CA LEU A 34 31.17 24.63 26.54
C LEU A 34 31.94 24.75 25.24
N ALA A 35 33.29 24.78 25.29
CA ALA A 35 34.11 24.76 24.09
C ALA A 35 34.02 23.41 23.33
N VAL A 36 33.96 22.28 24.05
CA VAL A 36 33.79 20.94 23.45
C VAL A 36 32.38 20.81 22.82
N VAL A 37 31.37 21.32 23.50
CA VAL A 37 29.99 21.33 22.95
C VAL A 37 29.88 22.26 21.75
N ALA A 38 30.52 23.41 21.76
CA ALA A 38 30.56 24.34 20.63
C ALA A 38 31.32 23.75 19.42
N VAL A 39 32.44 23.05 19.66
CA VAL A 39 33.19 22.34 18.60
C VAL A 39 32.41 21.16 18.07
N ALA A 40 31.71 20.41 18.92
CA ALA A 40 30.82 19.33 18.49
C ALA A 40 29.59 19.86 17.68
N ALA A 41 29.00 20.98 18.09
CA ALA A 41 27.95 21.65 17.36
C ALA A 41 28.44 22.24 16.01
N LEU A 42 29.63 22.81 15.97
CA LEU A 42 30.25 23.30 14.74
C LEU A 42 30.67 22.17 13.79
N SER A 43 31.09 21.01 14.31
CA SER A 43 31.41 19.84 13.48
C SER A 43 30.12 19.17 12.93
N LEU A 44 29.01 19.18 13.67
CA LEU A 44 27.70 18.73 13.17
C LEU A 44 27.13 19.69 12.10
N LEU A 45 27.31 20.99 12.25
CA LEU A 45 26.95 22.00 11.24
C LEU A 45 27.83 21.91 9.99
N SER A 46 29.13 21.64 10.15
CA SER A 46 30.06 21.53 9.01
C SER A 46 29.90 20.25 8.21
N THR A 47 29.42 19.16 8.83
CA THR A 47 29.08 17.93 8.07
C THR A 47 27.85 18.09 7.20
N HIS A 48 26.89 18.93 7.58
CA HIS A 48 25.74 19.23 6.73
C HIS A 48 26.08 20.17 5.55
N THR A 49 26.99 21.13 5.75
CA THR A 49 27.39 22.06 4.66
C THR A 49 28.33 21.43 3.64
N VAL A 50 29.17 20.47 4.02
CA VAL A 50 30.09 19.78 3.09
C VAL A 50 29.32 18.78 2.20
N ARG A 51 28.20 18.16 2.65
CA ARG A 51 27.34 17.33 1.81
C ARG A 51 26.54 18.13 0.78
N ALA A 52 26.22 19.39 1.06
CA ALA A 52 25.43 20.22 0.16
C ALA A 52 26.20 20.71 -1.09
N GLN A 53 27.53 20.72 -1.08
CA GLN A 53 28.34 21.31 -2.17
C GLN A 53 28.63 20.36 -3.34
N GLY A 54 28.27 19.08 -3.30
CA GLY A 54 28.67 18.12 -4.33
C GLY A 54 27.54 17.32 -5.00
N GLN A 55 26.31 17.34 -4.46
CA GLN A 55 25.21 16.53 -4.99
C GLN A 55 24.01 17.39 -5.39
N PRO A 56 23.36 17.09 -6.53
CA PRO A 56 22.10 17.72 -6.88
C PRO A 56 21.05 17.45 -5.78
N MET A 57 20.37 18.50 -5.29
CA MET A 57 19.37 18.38 -4.26
C MET A 57 17.96 18.61 -4.85
N PRO A 58 17.00 17.72 -4.59
CA PRO A 58 15.62 17.91 -5.04
C PRO A 58 14.96 19.04 -4.25
N ASN A 59 13.88 19.60 -4.81
CA ASN A 59 13.11 20.67 -4.17
C ASN A 59 12.67 20.31 -2.74
N LYS A 60 12.32 19.06 -2.46
CA LYS A 60 11.96 18.57 -1.13
C LYS A 60 13.07 18.77 -0.07
N TYR A 61 14.35 18.80 -0.47
CA TYR A 61 15.46 19.11 0.43
C TYR A 61 15.43 20.58 0.88
N TRP A 62 15.14 21.50 -0.07
CA TRP A 62 15.13 22.93 0.18
C TRP A 62 13.83 23.41 0.81
N TRP A 63 12.70 22.84 0.38
CA TRP A 63 11.34 23.16 0.84
C TRP A 63 10.54 21.88 1.07
N PRO A 64 10.71 21.20 2.21
CA PRO A 64 10.07 19.91 2.48
C PRO A 64 8.55 19.98 2.55
N GLU A 65 7.98 21.17 2.82
CA GLU A 65 6.53 21.40 2.91
C GLU A 65 5.86 21.71 1.55
N GLN A 66 6.62 21.75 0.45
CA GLN A 66 6.04 21.93 -0.87
C GLN A 66 5.39 20.64 -1.38
N LEU A 67 4.34 20.81 -2.20
CA LEU A 67 3.64 19.69 -2.83
C LEU A 67 4.64 18.81 -3.60
N ASP A 68 4.69 17.53 -3.24
CA ASP A 68 5.56 16.53 -3.85
C ASP A 68 4.85 15.84 -5.02
N LEU A 69 5.38 16.00 -6.23
CA LEU A 69 4.88 15.38 -7.46
C LEU A 69 5.63 14.10 -7.84
N SER A 70 6.59 13.65 -7.02
CA SER A 70 7.36 12.43 -7.29
C SER A 70 6.50 11.17 -7.46
N PRO A 71 5.36 10.98 -6.72
CA PRO A 71 4.48 9.83 -6.95
C PRO A 71 3.95 9.69 -8.38
N LEU A 72 3.81 10.80 -9.12
CA LEU A 72 3.35 10.80 -10.51
C LEU A 72 4.47 10.53 -11.54
N ARG A 73 5.68 10.30 -11.08
CA ARG A 73 6.87 9.94 -11.89
C ARG A 73 7.41 8.58 -11.55
N GLN A 74 6.88 7.97 -10.51
CA GLN A 74 7.28 6.65 -10.04
C GLN A 74 7.03 5.61 -11.14
N HIS A 75 7.90 4.62 -11.21
CA HIS A 75 7.84 3.54 -12.21
C HIS A 75 7.78 4.04 -13.67
N GLY A 76 8.39 5.19 -13.95
CA GLY A 76 8.47 5.71 -15.31
C GLY A 76 9.23 4.76 -16.23
N ALA A 77 8.83 4.71 -17.52
CA ALA A 77 9.44 3.83 -18.52
C ALA A 77 10.97 3.96 -18.62
N LYS A 78 11.53 5.12 -18.30
CA LYS A 78 12.97 5.38 -18.30
C LYS A 78 13.74 4.69 -17.15
N SER A 79 13.06 4.35 -16.06
CA SER A 79 13.65 3.61 -14.93
C SER A 79 13.64 2.09 -15.14
N ASN A 80 12.86 1.61 -16.11
CA ASN A 80 12.77 0.19 -16.42
C ASN A 80 14.02 -0.25 -17.25
N PRO A 81 14.83 -1.20 -16.76
CA PRO A 81 16.01 -1.68 -17.49
C PRO A 81 15.68 -2.65 -18.61
N LEU A 82 14.43 -3.08 -18.74
CA LEU A 82 13.99 -4.00 -19.79
C LEU A 82 13.61 -3.23 -21.07
N ASP A 83 13.60 -3.94 -22.19
CA ASP A 83 13.18 -3.39 -23.48
C ASP A 83 11.72 -2.88 -23.40
N GLU A 84 11.41 -1.76 -24.08
CA GLU A 84 10.05 -1.19 -24.13
C GLU A 84 9.00 -2.18 -24.68
N LYS A 85 9.44 -3.15 -25.48
CA LYS A 85 8.58 -4.21 -26.02
C LYS A 85 8.49 -5.45 -25.13
N PHE A 86 9.14 -5.43 -23.96
CA PHE A 86 9.09 -6.55 -23.03
C PHE A 86 7.66 -6.75 -22.51
N ASP A 87 7.15 -7.96 -22.73
CA ASP A 87 5.80 -8.37 -22.31
C ASP A 87 5.95 -9.56 -21.36
N TYR A 88 5.73 -9.29 -20.06
CA TYR A 88 5.91 -10.30 -19.03
C TYR A 88 4.95 -11.49 -19.21
N ALA A 89 3.71 -11.26 -19.64
CA ALA A 89 2.76 -12.36 -19.86
C ALA A 89 3.24 -13.32 -20.94
N LYS A 90 3.80 -12.79 -22.03
CA LYS A 90 4.41 -13.60 -23.10
C LYS A 90 5.67 -14.33 -22.64
N GLU A 91 6.49 -13.72 -21.81
CA GLU A 91 7.69 -14.38 -21.26
C GLU A 91 7.30 -15.47 -20.26
N PHE A 92 6.35 -15.20 -19.37
CA PHE A 92 5.85 -16.18 -18.42
C PHE A 92 5.19 -17.39 -19.11
N ALA A 93 4.50 -17.18 -20.22
CA ALA A 93 3.90 -18.27 -21.02
C ALA A 93 4.93 -19.26 -21.59
N LYS A 94 6.21 -18.85 -21.70
CA LYS A 94 7.33 -19.73 -22.13
C LYS A 94 7.95 -20.52 -20.99
N LEU A 95 7.47 -20.33 -19.76
CA LEU A 95 8.05 -20.92 -18.56
C LEU A 95 7.54 -22.36 -18.37
N ASP A 96 8.45 -23.30 -18.18
CA ASP A 96 8.10 -24.59 -17.59
C ASP A 96 7.97 -24.45 -16.07
N LEU A 97 6.74 -24.22 -15.61
CA LEU A 97 6.44 -24.01 -14.20
C LEU A 97 6.80 -25.25 -13.35
N ASN A 98 6.66 -26.47 -13.90
CA ASN A 98 7.03 -27.69 -13.19
C ASN A 98 8.54 -27.77 -12.98
N ALA A 99 9.36 -27.40 -13.97
CA ALA A 99 10.80 -27.34 -13.83
C ALA A 99 11.21 -26.31 -12.75
N VAL A 100 10.60 -25.12 -12.72
CA VAL A 100 10.83 -24.13 -11.66
C VAL A 100 10.53 -24.70 -10.28
N ARG A 101 9.39 -25.37 -10.13
CA ARG A 101 8.96 -26.01 -8.88
C ARG A 101 9.97 -27.07 -8.39
N GLN A 102 10.50 -27.87 -9.29
CA GLN A 102 11.53 -28.85 -8.93
C GLN A 102 12.83 -28.18 -8.49
N ASP A 103 13.27 -27.11 -9.15
CA ASP A 103 14.46 -26.38 -8.76
C ASP A 103 14.26 -25.69 -7.38
N ILE A 104 13.10 -25.08 -7.12
CA ILE A 104 12.77 -24.54 -5.81
C ILE A 104 12.80 -25.65 -4.76
N LYS A 105 12.17 -26.81 -5.02
CA LYS A 105 12.17 -27.95 -4.10
C LYS A 105 13.58 -28.44 -3.76
N LYS A 106 14.49 -28.44 -4.77
CA LYS A 106 15.90 -28.75 -4.54
C LYS A 106 16.55 -27.73 -3.61
N VAL A 107 16.31 -26.44 -3.79
CA VAL A 107 16.82 -25.41 -2.86
C VAL A 107 16.29 -25.62 -1.46
N LEU A 108 14.98 -25.89 -1.29
CA LEU A 108 14.35 -26.12 0.03
C LEU A 108 15.03 -27.22 0.85
N THR A 109 15.49 -28.27 0.19
CA THR A 109 16.04 -29.50 0.83
C THR A 109 17.56 -29.60 0.78
N THR A 110 18.26 -28.55 0.30
CA THR A 110 19.73 -28.51 0.20
C THR A 110 20.27 -27.43 1.12
N SER A 111 20.53 -27.80 2.37
CA SER A 111 21.08 -26.88 3.38
C SER A 111 22.44 -26.35 2.93
N GLN A 112 22.68 -25.04 3.14
CA GLN A 112 23.93 -24.35 2.82
C GLN A 112 24.72 -24.05 4.08
N ASP A 113 26.04 -24.24 4.05
CA ASP A 113 26.90 -24.02 5.21
C ASP A 113 26.90 -22.56 5.69
N TRP A 114 26.73 -21.61 4.77
CA TRP A 114 26.70 -20.19 5.10
C TRP A 114 25.37 -19.76 5.76
N TRP A 115 24.28 -20.51 5.58
CA TRP A 115 22.97 -20.32 6.21
C TRP A 115 22.27 -21.68 6.39
N PRO A 116 22.61 -22.47 7.42
CA PRO A 116 22.04 -23.80 7.62
C PRO A 116 20.52 -23.78 7.80
N ALA A 117 19.84 -24.74 7.17
CA ALA A 117 18.40 -24.87 7.24
C ALA A 117 17.94 -25.45 8.57
N ASP A 118 16.96 -24.82 9.23
CA ASP A 118 16.29 -25.39 10.39
C ASP A 118 15.63 -26.73 10.03
N TYR A 119 15.82 -27.73 10.86
CA TYR A 119 15.30 -29.09 10.61
C TYR A 119 15.67 -29.65 9.22
N GLY A 120 16.73 -29.14 8.59
CA GLY A 120 17.18 -29.52 7.25
C GLY A 120 16.30 -29.07 6.11
N ASN A 121 15.38 -28.10 6.32
CA ASN A 121 14.44 -27.65 5.30
C ASN A 121 14.18 -26.14 5.38
N TYR A 122 14.39 -25.41 4.28
CA TYR A 122 14.09 -23.98 4.19
C TYR A 122 12.60 -23.66 3.99
N GLY A 123 11.72 -24.65 3.94
CA GLY A 123 10.28 -24.44 3.69
C GLY A 123 9.67 -23.38 4.59
N PRO A 124 9.79 -23.47 5.93
CA PRO A 124 9.26 -22.45 6.83
C PRO A 124 9.82 -21.04 6.56
N PHE A 125 11.09 -20.95 6.20
CA PHE A 125 11.76 -19.69 5.87
C PHE A 125 11.20 -19.06 4.58
N PHE A 126 10.89 -19.87 3.57
CA PHE A 126 10.28 -19.40 2.32
C PHE A 126 8.79 -19.09 2.46
N ILE A 127 8.06 -19.80 3.33
CA ILE A 127 6.69 -19.42 3.73
C ILE A 127 6.72 -18.02 4.35
N ARG A 128 7.61 -17.79 5.31
CA ARG A 128 7.78 -16.49 5.94
C ARG A 128 8.13 -15.41 4.90
N MET A 129 9.04 -15.65 3.96
CA MET A 129 9.38 -14.71 2.90
C MET A 129 8.16 -14.35 2.04
N ALA A 130 7.38 -15.32 1.58
CA ALA A 130 6.17 -15.10 0.79
C ALA A 130 5.08 -14.36 1.58
N TRP A 131 4.87 -14.73 2.85
CA TRP A 131 3.95 -14.04 3.75
C TRP A 131 4.35 -12.56 3.92
N HIS A 132 5.63 -12.31 4.22
CA HIS A 132 6.15 -10.96 4.44
C HIS A 132 6.23 -10.13 3.15
N SER A 133 6.26 -10.75 1.98
CA SER A 133 6.08 -10.05 0.71
C SER A 133 4.63 -9.60 0.53
N ALA A 134 3.66 -10.46 0.82
CA ALA A 134 2.24 -10.22 0.58
C ALA A 134 1.53 -9.46 1.71
N GLY A 135 1.97 -9.64 2.95
CA GLY A 135 1.29 -9.11 4.15
C GLY A 135 1.42 -7.60 4.36
N THR A 136 2.18 -6.91 3.54
CA THR A 136 2.26 -5.44 3.51
C THR A 136 1.04 -4.78 2.86
N TYR A 137 0.16 -5.55 2.21
CA TYR A 137 -1.05 -5.04 1.56
C TYR A 137 -1.97 -4.32 2.55
N ARG A 138 -2.52 -3.19 2.11
CA ARG A 138 -3.48 -2.36 2.85
C ARG A 138 -4.77 -2.18 2.05
N VAL A 139 -5.88 -2.64 2.60
CA VAL A 139 -7.18 -2.54 1.91
C VAL A 139 -7.64 -1.10 1.70
N SER A 140 -7.22 -0.17 2.58
CA SER A 140 -7.68 1.23 2.55
C SER A 140 -7.21 2.01 1.32
N ASP A 141 -6.00 1.74 0.80
CA ASP A 141 -5.44 2.40 -0.39
C ASP A 141 -4.92 1.42 -1.46
N GLY A 142 -5.00 0.11 -1.18
CA GLY A 142 -4.57 -0.93 -2.10
C GLY A 142 -3.06 -1.08 -2.26
N ARG A 143 -2.25 -0.28 -1.55
CA ARG A 143 -0.79 -0.32 -1.62
C ARG A 143 -0.21 -1.46 -0.79
N GLY A 144 1.04 -1.76 -1.03
CA GLY A 144 1.70 -2.95 -0.48
C GLY A 144 1.31 -4.21 -1.25
N GLY A 145 1.61 -5.38 -0.67
CA GLY A 145 1.36 -6.65 -1.32
C GLY A 145 2.58 -7.25 -1.99
N ALA A 146 2.39 -8.33 -2.71
CA ALA A 146 3.47 -9.08 -3.34
C ALA A 146 3.84 -8.56 -4.73
N ASP A 147 2.98 -7.77 -5.39
CA ASP A 147 3.26 -7.18 -6.70
C ASP A 147 4.49 -6.27 -6.65
N GLY A 148 5.18 -6.08 -7.75
CA GLY A 148 6.41 -5.30 -7.82
C GLY A 148 7.64 -5.97 -7.18
N GLY A 149 7.47 -6.97 -6.32
CA GLY A 149 8.58 -7.59 -5.57
C GLY A 149 9.26 -6.62 -4.61
N GLN A 150 8.49 -5.73 -4.00
CA GLN A 150 8.94 -4.59 -3.19
C GLN A 150 9.76 -4.98 -1.95
N GLN A 151 9.68 -6.23 -1.46
CA GLN A 151 10.52 -6.72 -0.37
C GLN A 151 12.04 -6.62 -0.68
N ARG A 152 12.43 -6.46 -1.95
CA ARG A 152 13.83 -6.26 -2.36
C ARG A 152 14.37 -4.87 -2.08
N PHE A 153 13.50 -3.90 -1.85
CA PHE A 153 13.83 -2.48 -1.72
C PHE A 153 13.65 -1.98 -0.29
N ASP A 154 14.40 -0.93 0.06
CA ASP A 154 14.16 -0.20 1.29
C ASP A 154 12.87 0.64 1.18
N PRO A 155 12.13 0.85 2.29
CA PRO A 155 12.46 0.43 3.65
C PRO A 155 12.15 -1.04 3.96
N LEU A 156 11.39 -1.75 3.11
CA LEU A 156 10.89 -3.10 3.39
C LEU A 156 12.03 -4.10 3.64
N ASN A 157 13.07 -4.04 2.82
CA ASN A 157 14.26 -4.87 2.97
C ASN A 157 14.95 -4.71 4.35
N SER A 158 14.83 -3.52 4.94
CA SER A 158 15.48 -3.15 6.21
C SER A 158 14.54 -3.10 7.41
N TRP A 159 13.29 -3.52 7.26
CA TRP A 159 12.39 -3.62 8.39
C TRP A 159 12.84 -4.69 9.39
N PRO A 160 12.81 -4.43 10.71
CA PRO A 160 13.21 -5.42 11.72
C PRO A 160 12.47 -6.75 11.60
N ASP A 161 11.19 -6.71 11.24
CA ASP A 161 10.37 -7.91 11.06
C ASP A 161 10.77 -8.73 9.81
N ASN A 162 11.46 -8.13 8.86
CA ASN A 162 12.06 -8.79 7.71
C ASN A 162 13.48 -9.31 7.98
N GLY A 163 13.89 -9.35 9.24
CA GLY A 163 15.20 -9.83 9.65
C GLY A 163 15.56 -11.17 9.01
N ASN A 164 16.73 -11.24 8.39
CA ASN A 164 17.28 -12.39 7.67
C ASN A 164 16.58 -12.77 6.34
N LEU A 165 15.50 -12.12 5.90
CA LEU A 165 14.86 -12.45 4.61
C LEU A 165 15.72 -12.07 3.39
N ASP A 166 16.71 -11.21 3.54
CA ASP A 166 17.79 -11.01 2.57
C ASP A 166 18.48 -12.33 2.20
N LYS A 167 18.70 -13.23 3.20
CA LYS A 167 19.26 -14.57 2.98
C LYS A 167 18.29 -15.48 2.24
N ALA A 168 16.98 -15.41 2.51
CA ALA A 168 15.97 -16.19 1.81
C ALA A 168 15.97 -15.87 0.31
N ARG A 169 15.99 -14.57 -0.06
CA ARG A 169 16.10 -14.15 -1.46
C ARG A 169 17.41 -14.61 -2.11
N ARG A 170 18.52 -14.55 -1.35
CA ARG A 170 19.81 -15.01 -1.87
C ARG A 170 19.84 -16.52 -2.10
N LEU A 171 19.18 -17.32 -1.27
CA LEU A 171 19.02 -18.77 -1.49
C LEU A 171 18.24 -19.06 -2.78
N LEU A 172 17.29 -18.22 -3.17
CA LEU A 172 16.51 -18.34 -4.41
C LEU A 172 17.25 -17.82 -5.65
N TRP A 173 18.35 -17.08 -5.51
CA TRP A 173 19.06 -16.48 -6.64
C TRP A 173 19.44 -17.47 -7.75
N PRO A 174 19.93 -18.69 -7.47
CA PRO A 174 20.24 -19.66 -8.53
C PRO A 174 19.02 -20.01 -9.39
N VAL A 175 17.82 -20.04 -8.82
CA VAL A 175 16.56 -20.27 -9.56
C VAL A 175 16.25 -19.06 -10.42
N LYS A 176 16.25 -17.84 -9.82
CA LYS A 176 16.04 -16.60 -10.58
C LYS A 176 17.03 -16.43 -11.73
N GLN A 177 18.30 -16.71 -11.49
CA GLN A 177 19.36 -16.65 -12.49
C GLN A 177 19.09 -17.61 -13.67
N LYS A 178 18.65 -18.83 -13.39
CA LYS A 178 18.37 -19.86 -14.41
C LYS A 178 17.20 -19.49 -15.31
N TYR A 179 16.13 -18.94 -14.74
CA TYR A 179 14.90 -18.64 -15.50
C TYR A 179 14.81 -17.18 -15.98
N GLY A 180 15.66 -16.30 -15.46
CA GLY A 180 15.78 -14.89 -15.88
C GLY A 180 14.45 -14.14 -15.80
N GLN A 181 14.11 -13.44 -16.88
CA GLN A 181 12.91 -12.60 -16.93
C GLN A 181 11.61 -13.36 -17.28
N LYS A 182 11.68 -14.69 -17.46
CA LYS A 182 10.48 -15.53 -17.62
C LYS A 182 9.69 -15.65 -16.31
N ILE A 183 10.32 -15.39 -15.16
CA ILE A 183 9.67 -15.28 -13.87
C ILE A 183 10.18 -14.04 -13.12
N SER A 184 9.27 -13.18 -12.69
CA SER A 184 9.61 -12.03 -11.84
C SER A 184 10.07 -12.48 -10.45
N TRP A 185 10.76 -11.63 -9.71
CA TRP A 185 11.00 -11.87 -8.30
C TRP A 185 9.69 -11.92 -7.50
N ALA A 186 8.72 -11.06 -7.86
CA ALA A 186 7.41 -11.03 -7.24
C ALA A 186 6.72 -12.40 -7.33
N ASP A 187 6.62 -12.96 -8.52
CA ASP A 187 6.03 -14.29 -8.72
C ASP A 187 6.87 -15.41 -8.11
N LEU A 188 8.21 -15.33 -8.20
CA LEU A 188 9.10 -16.35 -7.66
C LEU A 188 9.00 -16.46 -6.13
N MET A 189 8.91 -15.34 -5.41
CA MET A 189 8.79 -15.34 -3.95
C MET A 189 7.47 -15.99 -3.51
N VAL A 190 6.36 -15.70 -4.17
CA VAL A 190 5.06 -16.32 -3.88
C VAL A 190 5.05 -17.80 -4.24
N LEU A 191 5.56 -18.14 -5.42
CA LEU A 191 5.68 -19.55 -5.87
C LEU A 191 6.54 -20.37 -4.90
N ALA A 192 7.65 -19.81 -4.41
CA ALA A 192 8.51 -20.46 -3.45
C ALA A 192 7.78 -20.78 -2.14
N GLY A 193 6.92 -19.89 -1.65
CA GLY A 193 6.04 -20.15 -0.50
C GLY A 193 5.06 -21.30 -0.77
N ASN A 194 4.44 -21.35 -1.94
CA ASN A 194 3.54 -22.45 -2.33
C ASN A 194 4.29 -23.78 -2.41
N VAL A 195 5.43 -23.82 -3.08
CA VAL A 195 6.26 -25.06 -3.20
C VAL A 195 6.72 -25.52 -1.82
N ALA A 196 7.04 -24.58 -0.93
CA ALA A 196 7.40 -24.90 0.45
C ALA A 196 6.25 -25.60 1.19
N LEU A 197 5.05 -25.01 1.20
CA LEU A 197 3.85 -25.60 1.79
C LEU A 197 3.59 -27.01 1.26
N GLU A 198 3.65 -27.18 -0.06
CA GLU A 198 3.38 -28.48 -0.70
C GLU A 198 4.46 -29.52 -0.41
N SER A 199 5.74 -29.11 -0.36
CA SER A 199 6.85 -30.02 -0.02
C SER A 199 6.73 -30.57 1.41
N MET A 200 6.03 -29.86 2.29
CA MET A 200 5.75 -30.24 3.67
C MET A 200 4.38 -30.89 3.86
N GLY A 201 3.71 -31.28 2.76
CA GLY A 201 2.47 -32.06 2.77
C GLY A 201 1.18 -31.26 2.81
N PHE A 202 1.23 -29.93 2.65
CA PHE A 202 0.04 -29.10 2.53
C PHE A 202 -0.38 -28.94 1.07
N LYS A 203 -1.67 -29.06 0.76
CA LYS A 203 -2.20 -28.82 -0.58
C LYS A 203 -2.68 -27.38 -0.68
N THR A 204 -1.99 -26.55 -1.45
CA THR A 204 -2.38 -25.14 -1.73
C THR A 204 -3.66 -25.07 -2.56
N PHE A 205 -4.32 -23.91 -2.54
CA PHE A 205 -5.52 -23.68 -3.37
C PHE A 205 -5.18 -23.49 -4.85
N GLY A 206 -3.99 -22.97 -5.14
CA GLY A 206 -3.46 -22.74 -6.47
C GLY A 206 -2.37 -21.67 -6.48
N PHE A 207 -1.93 -21.32 -7.70
CA PHE A 207 -0.98 -20.24 -7.94
C PHE A 207 -1.34 -19.51 -9.24
N ALA A 208 -1.23 -18.20 -9.22
CA ALA A 208 -1.26 -17.37 -10.42
C ALA A 208 0.02 -16.54 -10.50
N GLY A 209 0.66 -16.56 -11.66
CA GLY A 209 1.65 -15.57 -12.05
C GLY A 209 0.97 -14.32 -12.61
N GLY A 210 1.78 -13.33 -12.98
CA GLY A 210 1.33 -12.08 -13.58
C GLY A 210 1.77 -10.81 -12.83
N ARG A 211 2.49 -10.97 -11.70
CA ARG A 211 3.14 -9.86 -10.99
C ARG A 211 4.38 -9.45 -11.75
N ARG A 212 4.50 -8.17 -12.08
CA ARG A 212 5.71 -7.62 -12.71
C ARG A 212 6.70 -7.21 -11.63
N ASP A 213 7.99 -7.17 -11.96
CA ASP A 213 9.01 -6.60 -11.08
C ASP A 213 9.06 -5.08 -11.22
N ASP A 214 9.14 -4.39 -10.10
CA ASP A 214 9.56 -2.99 -10.04
C ASP A 214 11.09 -2.87 -10.01
N TRP A 215 11.59 -1.68 -10.35
CA TRP A 215 13.02 -1.37 -10.42
C TRP A 215 13.44 -0.27 -9.45
N GLU A 216 12.50 0.23 -8.67
CA GLU A 216 12.67 1.25 -7.66
C GLU A 216 11.67 1.04 -6.49
N PRO A 217 11.98 1.55 -5.29
CA PRO A 217 11.07 1.43 -4.14
C PRO A 217 9.80 2.26 -4.34
N ASP A 218 8.68 1.77 -3.84
CA ASP A 218 7.42 2.50 -3.80
C ASP A 218 7.49 3.72 -2.88
N LEU A 219 6.90 4.83 -3.34
CA LEU A 219 6.69 6.02 -2.52
C LEU A 219 5.41 5.86 -1.69
N VAL A 220 5.51 5.14 -0.59
CA VAL A 220 4.40 4.79 0.28
C VAL A 220 4.63 5.31 1.70
N TYR A 221 3.58 5.86 2.31
CA TYR A 221 3.62 6.21 3.72
C TYR A 221 3.44 4.95 4.58
N TRP A 222 4.50 4.51 5.24
CA TRP A 222 4.50 3.33 6.12
C TRP A 222 4.30 3.64 7.60
N GLY A 223 4.29 4.92 7.97
CA GLY A 223 4.15 5.38 9.34
C GLY A 223 5.47 5.74 10.02
N PRO A 224 5.41 6.26 11.24
CA PRO A 224 6.57 6.85 11.93
C PRO A 224 7.46 5.86 12.66
N GLU A 225 7.05 4.62 12.80
CA GLU A 225 7.70 3.65 13.69
C GLU A 225 9.09 3.27 13.21
N LYS A 226 10.07 3.30 14.13
CA LYS A 226 11.50 3.07 13.86
C LYS A 226 12.13 1.97 14.70
N LYS A 227 11.42 1.48 15.72
CA LYS A 227 11.93 0.47 16.66
C LYS A 227 11.12 -0.81 16.57
N PHE A 228 11.81 -1.94 16.56
CA PHE A 228 11.16 -3.23 16.69
C PHE A 228 10.45 -3.35 18.05
N LEU A 229 9.28 -3.95 18.06
CA LEU A 229 8.39 -4.08 19.22
C LEU A 229 7.93 -2.73 19.83
N ALA A 230 8.02 -1.62 19.10
CA ALA A 230 7.44 -0.35 19.48
C ALA A 230 6.05 -0.16 18.85
N ASP A 231 5.15 0.51 19.54
CA ASP A 231 3.75 0.71 19.16
C ASP A 231 3.44 2.19 18.86
N GLU A 232 4.38 2.90 18.23
CA GLU A 232 4.29 4.35 17.93
C GLU A 232 3.18 4.69 16.90
N ARG A 233 2.64 3.70 16.19
CA ARG A 233 1.57 3.88 15.19
C ARG A 233 0.22 4.21 15.80
N TYR A 234 0.02 3.85 17.06
CA TYR A 234 -1.24 4.04 17.74
C TYR A 234 -1.31 5.36 18.49
N SER A 235 -2.48 5.93 18.59
CA SER A 235 -2.78 7.09 19.42
C SER A 235 -3.98 6.81 20.34
N GLY A 236 -4.04 7.47 21.49
CA GLY A 236 -5.12 7.32 22.46
C GLY A 236 -5.35 5.85 22.85
N ASP A 237 -6.60 5.39 22.83
CA ASP A 237 -6.95 3.99 23.07
C ASP A 237 -6.73 3.14 21.79
N ARG A 238 -5.47 2.99 21.40
CA ARG A 238 -5.02 2.19 20.25
C ARG A 238 -5.77 2.47 18.94
N LYS A 239 -5.93 3.74 18.62
CA LYS A 239 -6.46 4.17 17.32
C LYS A 239 -5.34 4.17 16.30
N LEU A 240 -5.51 3.41 15.23
CA LEU A 240 -4.58 3.35 14.12
C LEU A 240 -5.07 4.24 12.98
N MET A 241 -4.22 5.20 12.59
CA MET A 241 -4.51 6.13 11.49
C MET A 241 -4.55 5.40 10.14
N ASN A 242 -5.52 5.74 9.28
CA ASN A 242 -5.46 5.32 7.87
C ASN A 242 -4.31 6.08 7.15
N PRO A 243 -3.58 5.42 6.25
CA PRO A 243 -3.76 4.08 5.70
C PRO A 243 -2.97 2.97 6.41
N LEU A 244 -2.37 3.23 7.58
CA LEU A 244 -1.50 2.26 8.26
C LEU A 244 -2.23 0.93 8.50
N ALA A 245 -1.49 -0.17 8.35
CA ALA A 245 -2.01 -1.52 8.53
C ALA A 245 -1.35 -2.23 9.72
N ALA A 246 -0.05 -2.51 9.65
CA ALA A 246 0.65 -3.23 10.70
C ALA A 246 0.88 -2.38 11.96
N VAL A 247 1.03 -3.03 13.09
CA VAL A 247 1.30 -2.41 14.38
C VAL A 247 2.67 -1.75 14.41
N GLN A 248 3.69 -2.45 13.93
CA GLN A 248 5.08 -2.01 13.93
C GLN A 248 5.59 -1.89 12.50
N MET A 249 6.59 -1.04 12.30
CA MET A 249 7.23 -0.94 10.99
C MET A 249 7.80 -2.29 10.57
N GLY A 250 7.29 -2.83 9.48
CA GLY A 250 7.67 -4.12 8.95
C GLY A 250 7.02 -5.32 9.60
N LEU A 251 6.21 -5.16 10.63
CA LEU A 251 5.33 -6.20 11.08
C LEU A 251 4.10 -6.28 10.21
N ILE A 252 3.91 -7.42 9.65
CA ILE A 252 2.73 -7.81 8.90
C ILE A 252 1.72 -8.55 9.77
N TYR A 253 1.94 -8.53 11.05
CA TYR A 253 1.09 -8.95 12.16
C TYR A 253 1.40 -8.07 13.37
N VAL A 254 0.95 -8.43 14.55
CA VAL A 254 1.07 -7.64 15.77
C VAL A 254 2.28 -8.05 16.62
N ASN A 255 2.61 -7.23 17.64
CA ASN A 255 3.66 -7.56 18.59
C ASN A 255 3.41 -8.94 19.25
N PRO A 256 4.27 -9.94 19.04
CA PRO A 256 4.05 -11.29 19.54
C PRO A 256 4.09 -11.41 21.06
N GLU A 257 4.69 -10.45 21.75
CA GLU A 257 4.69 -10.37 23.22
C GLU A 257 3.38 -9.75 23.77
N GLY A 258 2.52 -9.21 22.91
CA GLY A 258 1.31 -8.45 23.25
C GLY A 258 1.48 -6.96 23.09
N PRO A 259 0.40 -6.17 23.13
CA PRO A 259 0.42 -4.72 22.96
C PRO A 259 1.39 -4.03 23.92
N ASN A 260 2.32 -3.23 23.40
CA ASN A 260 3.41 -2.59 24.15
C ASN A 260 4.29 -3.58 24.94
N GLY A 261 4.45 -4.82 24.45
CA GLY A 261 5.19 -5.88 25.12
C GLY A 261 4.51 -6.42 26.39
N LYS A 262 3.23 -6.12 26.61
CA LYS A 262 2.45 -6.64 27.75
C LYS A 262 1.78 -7.95 27.35
N PRO A 263 1.98 -9.04 28.10
CA PRO A 263 1.49 -10.36 27.74
C PRO A 263 -0.01 -10.55 28.07
N ASP A 264 -0.86 -9.78 27.40
CA ASP A 264 -2.32 -9.84 27.50
C ASP A 264 -2.91 -10.37 26.18
N PRO A 265 -3.37 -11.65 26.14
CA PRO A 265 -3.94 -12.27 24.95
C PRO A 265 -5.22 -11.59 24.42
N LEU A 266 -6.08 -11.05 25.31
CA LEU A 266 -7.30 -10.37 24.87
C LEU A 266 -7.01 -9.01 24.26
N ALA A 267 -6.06 -8.27 24.81
CA ALA A 267 -5.59 -7.04 24.20
C ALA A 267 -4.90 -7.32 22.84
N ALA A 268 -4.11 -8.40 22.74
CA ALA A 268 -3.50 -8.84 21.49
C ALA A 268 -4.55 -9.21 20.44
N ALA A 269 -5.69 -9.81 20.81
CA ALA A 269 -6.78 -10.13 19.89
C ALA A 269 -7.36 -8.89 19.21
N ARG A 270 -7.44 -7.76 19.90
CA ARG A 270 -7.88 -6.47 19.30
C ARG A 270 -6.92 -6.02 18.20
N ASP A 271 -5.62 -6.03 18.48
CA ASP A 271 -4.59 -5.63 17.50
C ASP A 271 -4.54 -6.58 16.31
N ILE A 272 -4.67 -7.89 16.54
CA ILE A 272 -4.75 -8.89 15.49
C ILE A 272 -5.94 -8.57 14.55
N ARG A 273 -7.13 -8.37 15.11
CA ARG A 273 -8.33 -8.10 14.33
C ARG A 273 -8.21 -6.82 13.51
N GLU A 274 -7.65 -5.74 14.10
CA GLU A 274 -7.39 -4.49 13.40
C GLU A 274 -6.38 -4.69 12.26
N THR A 275 -5.24 -5.31 12.54
CA THR A 275 -4.18 -5.52 11.55
C THR A 275 -4.63 -6.43 10.39
N PHE A 276 -5.19 -7.60 10.70
CA PHE A 276 -5.66 -8.53 9.69
C PHE A 276 -6.87 -7.99 8.92
N GLY A 277 -7.78 -7.27 9.59
CA GLY A 277 -8.88 -6.56 8.94
C GLY A 277 -8.39 -5.55 7.89
N ARG A 278 -7.33 -4.80 8.20
CA ARG A 278 -6.69 -3.88 7.23
C ARG A 278 -5.96 -4.60 6.10
N MET A 279 -5.61 -5.86 6.28
CA MET A 279 -5.16 -6.75 5.22
C MET A 279 -6.32 -7.45 4.48
N ALA A 280 -7.57 -7.03 4.70
CA ALA A 280 -8.81 -7.59 4.15
C ALA A 280 -9.13 -9.02 4.62
N MET A 281 -8.63 -9.45 5.79
CA MET A 281 -8.92 -10.76 6.38
C MET A 281 -10.02 -10.65 7.44
N ASN A 282 -11.00 -11.55 7.38
CA ASN A 282 -11.98 -11.74 8.44
C ASN A 282 -11.44 -12.63 9.57
N ASP A 283 -12.22 -12.85 10.63
CA ASP A 283 -11.79 -13.65 11.79
C ASP A 283 -11.46 -15.09 11.41
N GLU A 284 -12.21 -15.70 10.49
CA GLU A 284 -11.94 -17.07 10.03
C GLU A 284 -10.64 -17.20 9.25
N GLU A 285 -10.42 -16.30 8.29
CA GLU A 285 -9.19 -16.20 7.51
C GLU A 285 -7.99 -15.91 8.42
N THR A 286 -8.17 -15.04 9.43
CA THR A 286 -7.15 -14.69 10.42
C THR A 286 -6.72 -15.90 11.24
N VAL A 287 -7.66 -16.64 11.84
CA VAL A 287 -7.38 -17.86 12.61
C VAL A 287 -6.73 -18.92 11.73
N ALA A 288 -7.24 -19.09 10.49
CA ALA A 288 -6.66 -20.04 9.54
C ALA A 288 -5.21 -19.72 9.19
N LEU A 289 -4.90 -18.44 8.94
CA LEU A 289 -3.55 -17.97 8.60
C LEU A 289 -2.57 -18.13 9.77
N ILE A 290 -2.96 -17.74 10.99
CA ILE A 290 -2.10 -17.86 12.18
C ILE A 290 -1.84 -19.33 12.48
N ALA A 291 -2.89 -20.14 12.63
CA ALA A 291 -2.76 -21.55 12.98
C ALA A 291 -2.06 -22.36 11.87
N GLY A 292 -2.34 -22.06 10.61
CA GLY A 292 -1.69 -22.69 9.46
C GLY A 292 -0.21 -22.31 9.35
N GLY A 293 0.12 -21.04 9.51
CA GLY A 293 1.50 -20.53 9.46
C GLY A 293 2.36 -21.09 10.61
N HIS A 294 1.86 -21.01 11.84
CA HIS A 294 2.58 -21.50 13.03
C HIS A 294 2.63 -23.03 13.16
N THR A 295 1.99 -23.78 12.26
CA THR A 295 2.24 -25.21 12.10
C THR A 295 3.69 -25.48 11.68
N PHE A 296 4.33 -24.52 10.98
CA PHE A 296 5.65 -24.68 10.37
C PHE A 296 6.73 -23.86 11.06
N GLY A 297 7.95 -24.42 11.12
CA GLY A 297 9.15 -23.72 11.52
C GLY A 297 9.25 -23.44 13.02
N LYS A 298 10.08 -22.45 13.31
CA LYS A 298 10.35 -21.98 14.67
C LYS A 298 10.59 -20.47 14.69
N ALA A 299 10.41 -19.86 15.84
CA ALA A 299 10.89 -18.52 16.14
C ALA A 299 12.38 -18.55 16.53
N HIS A 300 13.10 -17.44 16.32
CA HIS A 300 14.54 -17.31 16.57
C HIS A 300 14.81 -16.15 17.53
N GLY A 301 15.32 -16.49 18.69
CA GLY A 301 15.69 -15.58 19.77
C GLY A 301 16.80 -16.17 20.63
N ALA A 302 17.81 -16.77 20.00
CA ALA A 302 18.92 -17.44 20.68
C ALA A 302 19.77 -16.50 21.53
N HIS A 303 19.85 -15.22 21.16
CA HIS A 303 20.67 -14.22 21.80
C HIS A 303 19.96 -12.86 21.87
N ASP A 304 20.43 -11.99 22.77
CA ASP A 304 19.99 -10.59 22.86
C ASP A 304 20.37 -9.82 21.57
N PRO A 305 19.41 -9.38 20.75
CA PRO A 305 19.69 -8.75 19.47
C PRO A 305 20.50 -7.46 19.63
N SER A 306 20.31 -6.72 20.71
CA SER A 306 21.04 -5.46 20.97
C SER A 306 22.55 -5.64 21.12
N LYS A 307 22.98 -6.84 21.51
CA LYS A 307 24.40 -7.18 21.69
C LYS A 307 24.99 -7.94 20.50
N CYS A 308 24.17 -8.63 19.77
CA CYS A 308 24.62 -9.64 18.81
C CYS A 308 24.43 -9.22 17.35
N VAL A 309 23.29 -8.59 17.03
CA VAL A 309 22.88 -8.35 15.65
C VAL A 309 23.45 -7.04 15.12
N GLY A 310 24.04 -7.09 13.93
CA GLY A 310 24.54 -5.95 13.18
C GLY A 310 23.44 -5.12 12.52
N PRO A 311 23.82 -4.11 11.73
CA PRO A 311 22.86 -3.24 11.08
C PRO A 311 21.98 -3.97 10.05
N GLU A 312 20.83 -3.39 9.74
CA GLU A 312 19.95 -3.81 8.66
C GLU A 312 20.60 -3.61 7.26
N PRO A 313 20.07 -4.23 6.19
CA PRO A 313 20.67 -4.17 4.85
C PRO A 313 20.96 -2.78 4.30
N ALA A 314 20.08 -1.78 4.54
CA ALA A 314 20.23 -0.43 4.01
C ALA A 314 21.50 0.30 4.52
N ILE A 315 21.95 -0.03 5.73
CA ILE A 315 23.12 0.60 6.36
C ILE A 315 24.26 -0.38 6.68
N ALA A 316 24.13 -1.62 6.24
CA ALA A 316 25.20 -2.61 6.29
C ALA A 316 26.39 -2.17 5.41
N SER A 317 27.58 -2.66 5.71
CA SER A 317 28.78 -2.30 4.95
C SER A 317 28.73 -2.81 3.52
N ILE A 318 29.41 -2.14 2.59
CA ILE A 318 29.37 -2.45 1.17
C ILE A 318 29.94 -3.85 0.84
N ASP A 319 30.85 -4.35 1.64
CA ASP A 319 31.43 -5.70 1.52
C ASP A 319 30.44 -6.80 1.96
N GLU A 320 29.38 -6.46 2.69
CA GLU A 320 28.27 -7.39 2.98
C GLU A 320 27.31 -7.59 1.80
N GLN A 321 27.45 -6.81 0.73
CA GLN A 321 26.74 -6.98 -0.55
C GLN A 321 25.22 -7.08 -0.43
N GLY A 322 24.60 -6.24 0.41
CA GLY A 322 23.17 -6.19 0.65
C GLY A 322 22.67 -7.21 1.66
N PHE A 323 23.56 -7.95 2.34
CA PHE A 323 23.22 -8.67 3.56
C PHE A 323 23.27 -7.73 4.76
N GLY A 324 22.29 -7.83 5.61
CA GLY A 324 22.28 -7.18 6.90
C GLY A 324 22.10 -8.18 8.03
N TRP A 325 21.87 -7.66 9.25
CA TRP A 325 21.62 -8.45 10.45
C TRP A 325 22.69 -9.51 10.73
N GLN A 326 23.94 -9.24 10.37
CA GLN A 326 25.07 -10.12 10.69
C GLN A 326 25.12 -10.33 12.21
N ASN A 327 25.16 -11.58 12.64
CA ASN A 327 25.13 -11.93 14.04
C ASN A 327 26.52 -12.38 14.50
N LYS A 328 27.10 -11.68 15.47
CA LYS A 328 28.44 -11.97 16.01
C LYS A 328 28.43 -12.93 17.21
N CYS A 329 27.25 -13.36 17.68
CA CYS A 329 27.12 -14.28 18.81
C CYS A 329 27.08 -15.74 18.31
N GLY A 330 27.75 -16.62 19.02
CA GLY A 330 27.85 -18.02 18.63
C GLY A 330 28.42 -18.20 17.23
N ARG A 331 27.73 -18.98 16.39
CA ARG A 331 28.08 -19.19 14.98
C ARG A 331 27.50 -18.13 14.05
N GLY A 332 26.64 -17.25 14.57
CA GLY A 332 25.95 -16.23 13.81
C GLY A 332 24.76 -16.71 12.97
N ASN A 333 24.54 -18.02 12.89
CA ASN A 333 23.46 -18.68 12.14
C ASN A 333 23.06 -19.99 12.82
N ALA A 334 22.24 -20.80 12.18
CA ALA A 334 21.73 -22.06 12.71
C ALA A 334 21.09 -21.85 14.09
N GLY A 335 21.50 -22.63 15.11
CA GLY A 335 21.01 -22.51 16.48
C GLY A 335 21.26 -21.17 17.16
N ASP A 336 22.12 -20.32 16.60
CA ASP A 336 22.41 -18.97 17.13
C ASP A 336 21.62 -17.86 16.40
N THR A 337 20.71 -18.21 15.50
CA THR A 337 19.93 -17.23 14.72
C THR A 337 19.05 -16.35 15.63
N VAL A 338 18.94 -15.07 15.27
CA VAL A 338 18.06 -14.09 15.93
C VAL A 338 17.18 -13.42 14.86
N THR A 339 15.86 -13.38 15.13
CA THR A 339 14.86 -12.61 14.35
C THR A 339 13.91 -11.88 15.28
N SER A 340 12.80 -12.53 15.72
CA SER A 340 11.77 -11.93 16.58
C SER A 340 12.16 -11.77 18.05
N GLY A 341 13.20 -12.44 18.47
CA GLY A 341 13.59 -12.53 19.89
C GLY A 341 12.87 -13.63 20.69
N LEU A 342 11.76 -14.20 20.20
CA LEU A 342 11.15 -15.39 20.75
C LEU A 342 11.88 -16.63 20.24
N GLU A 343 11.90 -17.74 21.01
CA GLU A 343 12.71 -18.92 20.69
C GLU A 343 11.91 -20.21 20.84
N GLY A 344 11.84 -21.03 19.78
CA GLY A 344 11.24 -22.35 19.80
C GLY A 344 10.18 -22.58 18.72
N ALA A 345 9.64 -23.80 18.67
CA ALA A 345 8.59 -24.19 17.74
C ALA A 345 7.30 -24.59 18.45
N TRP A 346 6.19 -24.59 17.73
CA TRP A 346 4.84 -24.85 18.24
C TRP A 346 4.46 -26.32 18.21
N SER A 347 5.13 -27.12 17.38
CA SER A 347 4.79 -28.51 17.13
C SER A 347 6.02 -29.43 17.14
N SER A 348 5.79 -30.75 17.26
CA SER A 348 6.84 -31.76 17.18
C SER A 348 7.31 -32.02 15.72
N ASN A 349 6.60 -31.53 14.73
CA ASN A 349 6.90 -31.72 13.32
C ASN A 349 6.92 -30.38 12.54
N PRO A 350 7.90 -29.49 12.79
CA PRO A 350 7.91 -28.14 12.23
C PRO A 350 8.05 -28.04 10.71
N VAL A 351 8.31 -29.14 10.03
CA VAL A 351 8.45 -29.24 8.56
C VAL A 351 7.40 -30.16 7.93
N LYS A 352 6.26 -30.32 8.61
CA LYS A 352 5.15 -31.15 8.13
C LYS A 352 3.81 -30.54 8.48
N TRP A 353 2.87 -30.54 7.54
CA TRP A 353 1.48 -30.13 7.80
C TRP A 353 0.80 -31.07 8.79
N THR A 354 0.31 -30.54 9.90
CA THR A 354 -0.45 -31.23 10.93
C THR A 354 -1.40 -30.26 11.63
N SER A 355 -2.35 -30.79 12.43
CA SER A 355 -3.19 -29.97 13.34
C SER A 355 -2.57 -29.82 14.73
N GLU A 356 -1.28 -30.16 14.92
CA GLU A 356 -0.66 -30.22 16.23
C GLU A 356 -0.58 -28.85 16.91
N TYR A 357 -0.43 -27.76 16.15
CA TYR A 357 -0.50 -26.41 16.71
C TYR A 357 -1.81 -26.17 17.49
N LEU A 358 -2.95 -26.45 16.87
CA LEU A 358 -4.26 -26.32 17.52
C LEU A 358 -4.44 -27.30 18.67
N SER A 359 -4.00 -28.53 18.51
CA SER A 359 -4.04 -29.51 19.57
C SER A 359 -3.23 -29.06 20.79
N ASN A 360 -2.01 -28.57 20.61
CA ASN A 360 -1.18 -28.08 21.69
C ASN A 360 -1.79 -26.83 22.35
N LEU A 361 -2.34 -25.88 21.55
CA LEU A 361 -2.96 -24.67 22.05
C LEU A 361 -4.04 -24.97 23.12
N PHE A 362 -4.88 -25.98 22.87
CA PHE A 362 -5.99 -26.33 23.76
C PHE A 362 -5.68 -27.37 24.78
N ALA A 363 -4.67 -28.27 24.56
CA ALA A 363 -4.34 -29.37 25.46
C ALA A 363 -3.60 -28.93 26.73
N PHE A 364 -2.88 -27.82 26.69
CA PHE A 364 -2.03 -27.38 27.80
C PHE A 364 -2.55 -26.12 28.48
N GLU A 365 -2.27 -26.01 29.79
CA GLU A 365 -2.22 -24.74 30.47
C GLU A 365 -0.88 -24.07 30.21
N TRP A 366 -0.89 -22.76 29.91
CA TRP A 366 0.28 -22.02 29.47
C TRP A 366 0.77 -21.06 30.56
N VAL A 367 2.07 -21.07 30.83
CA VAL A 367 2.74 -20.19 31.78
C VAL A 367 3.81 -19.36 31.09
N GLN A 368 3.97 -18.13 31.52
CA GLN A 368 4.96 -17.21 30.97
C GLN A 368 6.39 -17.67 31.27
N THR A 369 7.26 -17.49 30.28
CA THR A 369 8.71 -17.67 30.43
C THR A 369 9.43 -16.62 29.59
N LYS A 370 10.75 -16.58 29.69
CA LYS A 370 11.60 -15.73 28.86
C LYS A 370 12.40 -16.58 27.87
N SER A 371 12.48 -16.10 26.62
CA SER A 371 13.44 -16.64 25.64
C SER A 371 14.89 -16.31 26.05
N PRO A 372 15.90 -16.92 25.44
CA PRO A 372 17.30 -16.51 25.65
C PRO A 372 17.57 -15.05 25.29
N ALA A 373 16.83 -14.49 24.33
CA ALA A 373 16.89 -13.05 23.98
C ALA A 373 16.18 -12.14 24.99
N GLY A 374 15.47 -12.69 25.98
CA GLY A 374 14.72 -11.95 26.99
C GLY A 374 13.27 -11.61 26.64
N ALA A 375 12.77 -12.01 25.46
CA ALA A 375 11.39 -11.82 25.06
C ALA A 375 10.41 -12.72 25.84
N THR A 376 9.18 -12.23 26.07
CA THR A 376 8.14 -12.98 26.77
C THR A 376 7.48 -13.99 25.82
N GLN A 377 7.48 -15.25 26.22
CA GLN A 377 6.78 -16.35 25.54
C GLN A 377 6.12 -17.29 26.56
N TRP A 378 5.40 -18.29 26.08
CA TRP A 378 4.63 -19.19 26.92
C TRP A 378 5.02 -20.64 26.66
N VAL A 379 5.08 -21.43 27.73
CA VAL A 379 5.35 -22.87 27.69
C VAL A 379 4.30 -23.63 28.49
N PRO A 380 4.11 -24.96 28.25
CA PRO A 380 3.20 -25.76 29.05
C PRO A 380 3.56 -25.75 30.56
N ALA A 381 2.54 -25.60 31.41
CA ALA A 381 2.71 -25.57 32.85
C ALA A 381 3.30 -26.91 33.40
N ASN A 382 3.95 -26.84 34.56
CA ASN A 382 4.44 -27.98 35.28
C ASN A 382 5.41 -28.91 34.50
N GLY A 383 6.15 -28.37 33.53
CA GLY A 383 7.09 -29.12 32.69
C GLY A 383 6.45 -30.15 31.75
N GLN A 384 5.13 -30.02 31.50
CA GLN A 384 4.46 -30.87 30.53
C GLN A 384 5.09 -30.70 29.14
N ALA A 385 5.17 -31.77 28.39
CA ALA A 385 5.72 -31.81 27.04
C ALA A 385 7.17 -31.28 26.90
N ALA A 386 7.99 -31.27 27.96
CA ALA A 386 9.33 -30.68 27.99
C ALA A 386 10.29 -31.21 26.88
N ASN A 387 10.08 -32.44 26.44
CA ASN A 387 10.91 -33.12 25.43
C ASN A 387 10.13 -33.46 24.15
N ARG A 388 9.11 -32.66 23.78
CA ARG A 388 8.23 -32.98 22.66
C ARG A 388 8.79 -32.51 21.31
N VAL A 389 9.35 -31.32 21.27
CA VAL A 389 9.80 -30.64 20.04
C VAL A 389 11.29 -30.96 19.81
N PRO A 390 11.70 -31.40 18.61
CA PRO A 390 13.12 -31.61 18.31
C PRO A 390 13.85 -30.27 18.25
N ASP A 391 15.14 -30.25 18.57
CA ASP A 391 15.99 -29.11 18.25
C ASP A 391 16.22 -29.04 16.73
N ALA A 392 16.36 -27.82 16.21
CA ALA A 392 16.48 -27.59 14.77
C ALA A 392 17.83 -28.05 14.19
N HIS A 393 18.90 -28.06 15.00
CA HIS A 393 20.27 -28.31 14.59
C HIS A 393 21.02 -29.35 15.41
N ASP A 394 20.41 -29.85 16.49
CA ASP A 394 21.00 -30.85 17.39
C ASP A 394 20.01 -32.00 17.67
N ALA A 395 20.16 -33.08 16.95
CA ALA A 395 19.25 -34.24 17.07
C ALA A 395 19.18 -34.85 18.48
N SER A 396 20.15 -34.58 19.35
CA SER A 396 20.19 -35.07 20.74
C SER A 396 19.33 -34.22 21.69
N LYS A 397 18.92 -33.05 21.30
CA LYS A 397 18.15 -32.11 22.12
C LYS A 397 16.68 -32.08 21.74
N ARG A 398 15.86 -31.82 22.74
CA ARG A 398 14.42 -31.61 22.58
C ARG A 398 13.93 -30.55 23.55
N HIS A 399 12.84 -29.91 23.18
CA HIS A 399 12.27 -28.75 23.88
C HIS A 399 10.77 -28.92 24.12
N ALA A 400 10.21 -28.10 25.00
CA ALA A 400 8.77 -27.90 25.06
C ALA A 400 8.26 -27.12 23.85
N PRO A 401 7.03 -27.33 23.43
CA PRO A 401 6.39 -26.39 22.46
C PRO A 401 6.21 -25.03 23.12
N ILE A 402 6.19 -23.98 22.29
CA ILE A 402 5.95 -22.61 22.75
C ILE A 402 4.64 -22.06 22.19
N MET A 403 4.13 -21.02 22.84
CA MET A 403 3.12 -20.11 22.29
C MET A 403 3.55 -18.67 22.49
N PHE A 404 3.13 -17.80 21.56
CA PHE A 404 3.21 -16.35 21.71
C PHE A 404 1.99 -15.84 22.48
N THR A 405 2.06 -14.62 22.99
CA THR A 405 0.86 -13.96 23.54
C THR A 405 -0.24 -13.84 22.48
N THR A 406 0.15 -13.60 21.23
CA THR A 406 -0.75 -13.55 20.08
C THR A 406 -1.36 -14.90 19.71
N ASP A 407 -0.66 -16.01 19.93
CA ASP A 407 -1.25 -17.36 19.77
C ASP A 407 -2.35 -17.61 20.80
N LEU A 408 -2.10 -17.21 22.05
CA LEU A 408 -3.09 -17.36 23.12
C LEU A 408 -4.35 -16.51 22.90
N ALA A 409 -4.31 -15.50 22.07
CA ALA A 409 -5.51 -14.79 21.62
C ALA A 409 -6.51 -15.74 20.95
N LEU A 410 -6.04 -16.76 20.22
CA LEU A 410 -6.91 -17.75 19.59
C LEU A 410 -7.57 -18.68 20.61
N LYS A 411 -6.98 -18.84 21.80
CA LYS A 411 -7.55 -19.61 22.91
C LYS A 411 -8.53 -18.79 23.76
N PHE A 412 -8.28 -17.50 23.96
CA PHE A 412 -9.01 -16.69 24.94
C PHE A 412 -10.03 -15.72 24.36
N ASP A 413 -9.85 -15.21 23.12
CA ASP A 413 -10.89 -14.40 22.47
C ASP A 413 -12.07 -15.29 22.06
N PRO A 414 -13.31 -14.99 22.47
CA PRO A 414 -14.45 -15.89 22.25
C PRO A 414 -14.74 -16.18 20.77
N SER A 415 -14.57 -15.21 19.87
CA SER A 415 -14.79 -15.38 18.42
C SER A 415 -13.71 -16.28 17.81
N TYR A 416 -12.45 -15.98 18.10
CA TYR A 416 -11.32 -16.79 17.63
C TYR A 416 -11.34 -18.21 18.20
N GLN A 417 -11.65 -18.35 19.50
CA GLN A 417 -11.74 -19.66 20.16
C GLN A 417 -12.77 -20.58 19.47
N LYS A 418 -13.96 -20.03 19.16
CA LYS A 418 -15.00 -20.79 18.46
C LYS A 418 -14.50 -21.32 17.11
N ILE A 419 -13.81 -20.49 16.34
CA ILE A 419 -13.26 -20.87 15.04
C ILE A 419 -12.12 -21.88 15.22
N ALA A 420 -11.18 -21.64 16.13
CA ALA A 420 -10.03 -22.49 16.37
C ALA A 420 -10.43 -23.90 16.85
N LYS A 421 -11.45 -24.01 17.72
CA LYS A 421 -12.01 -25.28 18.15
C LYS A 421 -12.69 -26.03 17.00
N ARG A 422 -13.49 -25.33 16.19
CA ARG A 422 -14.10 -25.91 14.98
C ARG A 422 -13.05 -26.49 14.03
N PHE A 423 -11.95 -25.75 13.81
CA PHE A 423 -10.83 -26.21 12.98
C PHE A 423 -10.08 -27.40 13.58
N LEU A 424 -9.94 -27.46 14.90
CA LEU A 424 -9.36 -28.61 15.59
C LEU A 424 -10.22 -29.86 15.42
N GLU A 425 -11.55 -29.71 15.52
CA GLU A 425 -12.53 -30.79 15.36
C GLU A 425 -12.69 -31.21 13.89
N ASN A 426 -12.45 -30.30 12.93
CA ASN A 426 -12.62 -30.51 11.50
C ASN A 426 -11.35 -30.19 10.70
N PRO A 427 -10.33 -31.06 10.71
CA PRO A 427 -9.02 -30.77 10.08
C PRO A 427 -9.07 -30.47 8.56
N GLU A 428 -10.03 -31.06 7.82
CA GLU A 428 -10.20 -30.78 6.39
C GLU A 428 -10.79 -29.40 6.14
N GLU A 429 -11.70 -28.93 6.99
CA GLU A 429 -12.20 -27.56 6.96
C GLU A 429 -11.06 -26.58 7.23
N PHE A 430 -10.25 -26.82 8.25
CA PHE A 430 -9.06 -26.04 8.55
C PHE A 430 -8.10 -25.96 7.36
N ARG A 431 -7.82 -27.12 6.74
CA ARG A 431 -6.94 -27.20 5.58
C ARG A 431 -7.47 -26.33 4.43
N LEU A 432 -8.78 -26.41 4.14
CA LEU A 432 -9.40 -25.63 3.06
C LEU A 432 -9.43 -24.14 3.38
N ALA A 433 -9.76 -23.77 4.61
CA ALA A 433 -9.77 -22.39 5.08
C ALA A 433 -8.36 -21.76 4.96
N PHE A 434 -7.33 -22.46 5.43
CA PHE A 434 -5.94 -21.98 5.28
C PHE A 434 -5.52 -21.89 3.81
N ALA A 435 -5.87 -22.86 2.96
CA ALA A 435 -5.54 -22.82 1.54
C ALA A 435 -6.15 -21.61 0.83
N LYS A 436 -7.44 -21.30 1.10
CA LYS A 436 -8.12 -20.13 0.53
C LYS A 436 -7.59 -18.81 1.12
N ALA A 437 -7.35 -18.74 2.42
CA ALA A 437 -6.81 -17.55 3.07
C ALA A 437 -5.37 -17.25 2.60
N TRP A 438 -4.53 -18.27 2.44
CA TRP A 438 -3.18 -18.13 1.87
C TRP A 438 -3.23 -17.64 0.41
N PHE A 439 -4.13 -18.18 -0.38
CA PHE A 439 -4.32 -17.73 -1.76
C PHE A 439 -4.79 -16.26 -1.80
N LYS A 440 -5.76 -15.87 -0.97
CA LYS A 440 -6.20 -14.49 -0.84
C LYS A 440 -5.05 -13.58 -0.40
N LEU A 441 -4.30 -13.95 0.65
CA LEU A 441 -3.16 -13.18 1.14
C LEU A 441 -2.18 -12.84 0.02
N THR A 442 -1.85 -13.82 -0.82
CA THR A 442 -0.79 -13.71 -1.82
C THR A 442 -1.25 -13.21 -3.19
N HIS A 443 -2.57 -13.04 -3.43
CA HIS A 443 -3.11 -12.70 -4.76
C HIS A 443 -4.08 -11.51 -4.80
N ARG A 444 -4.51 -10.97 -3.64
CA ARG A 444 -5.55 -9.92 -3.63
C ARG A 444 -5.10 -8.57 -4.19
N ASP A 445 -3.80 -8.34 -4.31
CA ASP A 445 -3.18 -7.18 -4.94
C ASP A 445 -3.07 -7.27 -6.47
N MET A 446 -3.46 -8.40 -7.05
CA MET A 446 -3.34 -8.64 -8.50
C MET A 446 -4.57 -8.22 -9.31
N GLY A 447 -5.65 -7.79 -8.67
CA GLY A 447 -6.91 -7.47 -9.34
C GLY A 447 -7.70 -8.69 -9.79
N PRO A 448 -8.51 -8.58 -10.87
CA PRO A 448 -9.40 -9.64 -11.29
C PRO A 448 -8.64 -10.82 -11.91
N ARG A 449 -9.28 -11.99 -11.87
CA ARG A 449 -8.74 -13.26 -12.38
C ARG A 449 -8.29 -13.20 -13.85
N SER A 450 -8.84 -12.29 -14.67
CA SER A 450 -8.43 -12.10 -16.06
C SER A 450 -6.95 -11.73 -16.23
N ARG A 451 -6.30 -11.20 -15.19
CA ARG A 451 -4.86 -10.89 -15.15
C ARG A 451 -3.98 -12.06 -14.73
N TYR A 452 -4.58 -13.16 -14.28
CA TYR A 452 -3.84 -14.29 -13.73
C TYR A 452 -3.25 -15.17 -14.83
N LEU A 453 -1.99 -15.56 -14.67
CA LEU A 453 -1.22 -16.36 -15.64
C LEU A 453 -0.89 -17.75 -15.09
N GLY A 454 -0.86 -18.72 -15.97
CA GLY A 454 -0.36 -20.06 -15.70
C GLY A 454 -1.44 -21.13 -15.52
N PRO A 455 -1.01 -22.40 -15.52
CA PRO A 455 -1.92 -23.55 -15.51
C PRO A 455 -2.53 -23.87 -14.13
N GLU A 456 -2.01 -23.28 -13.05
CA GLU A 456 -2.42 -23.56 -11.68
C GLU A 456 -3.42 -22.52 -11.13
N VAL A 457 -3.89 -21.60 -11.98
CA VAL A 457 -4.93 -20.63 -11.64
C VAL A 457 -6.21 -21.36 -11.23
N PRO A 458 -6.75 -21.12 -10.04
CA PRO A 458 -8.00 -21.74 -9.61
C PRO A 458 -9.15 -21.45 -10.57
N ARG A 459 -10.03 -22.45 -10.78
CA ARG A 459 -11.19 -22.30 -11.65
C ARG A 459 -12.34 -21.55 -10.97
N GLU A 460 -12.39 -21.59 -9.65
CA GLU A 460 -13.38 -20.89 -8.83
C GLU A 460 -13.09 -19.39 -8.85
N ASP A 461 -14.10 -18.57 -9.15
CA ASP A 461 -14.05 -17.13 -8.96
C ASP A 461 -14.38 -16.81 -7.50
N LEU A 462 -13.50 -16.13 -6.80
CA LEU A 462 -13.69 -15.73 -5.42
C LEU A 462 -14.27 -14.32 -5.36
N LEU A 463 -15.19 -14.07 -4.44
CA LEU A 463 -15.93 -12.80 -4.37
C LEU A 463 -15.02 -11.58 -4.24
N TRP A 464 -13.94 -11.70 -3.46
CA TRP A 464 -12.95 -10.62 -3.26
C TRP A 464 -12.12 -10.25 -4.52
N GLN A 465 -12.22 -11.06 -5.60
CA GLN A 465 -11.59 -10.77 -6.90
C GLN A 465 -12.43 -9.84 -7.77
N ASP A 466 -13.54 -9.33 -7.25
CA ASP A 466 -14.52 -8.50 -7.98
C ASP A 466 -14.95 -9.15 -9.32
N PRO A 467 -15.45 -10.40 -9.31
CA PRO A 467 -15.69 -11.18 -10.51
C PRO A 467 -16.66 -10.50 -11.45
N LEU A 468 -16.44 -10.70 -12.77
CA LEU A 468 -17.27 -10.17 -13.83
C LEU A 468 -17.86 -11.30 -14.66
N PRO A 469 -19.09 -11.16 -15.17
CA PRO A 469 -19.63 -12.13 -16.12
C PRO A 469 -18.81 -12.13 -17.42
N LYS A 470 -18.77 -13.27 -18.10
CA LYS A 470 -18.15 -13.35 -19.43
C LYS A 470 -19.04 -12.67 -20.46
N VAL A 471 -18.42 -11.94 -21.41
CA VAL A 471 -19.14 -11.42 -22.58
C VAL A 471 -19.76 -12.61 -23.35
N SER A 472 -21.09 -12.66 -23.43
CA SER A 472 -21.86 -13.73 -24.07
C SER A 472 -22.58 -13.26 -25.34
N TYR A 473 -22.28 -12.06 -25.81
CA TYR A 473 -22.95 -11.40 -26.92
C TYR A 473 -21.96 -10.73 -27.86
N LYS A 474 -22.40 -10.37 -29.05
CA LYS A 474 -21.58 -9.62 -29.99
C LYS A 474 -21.58 -8.14 -29.60
N PRO A 475 -20.42 -7.52 -29.41
CA PRO A 475 -20.33 -6.10 -29.12
C PRO A 475 -20.92 -5.21 -30.24
N VAL A 476 -21.28 -3.99 -29.89
CA VAL A 476 -21.74 -2.94 -30.82
C VAL A 476 -20.63 -2.56 -31.79
N ASP A 477 -20.99 -2.23 -33.03
CA ASP A 477 -20.06 -1.73 -34.05
C ASP A 477 -20.07 -0.18 -34.13
N THR A 478 -19.28 0.39 -35.02
CA THR A 478 -19.12 1.84 -35.21
C THR A 478 -20.46 2.53 -35.54
N LYS A 479 -21.36 1.88 -36.28
CA LYS A 479 -22.66 2.43 -36.62
C LYS A 479 -23.59 2.47 -35.41
N ASP A 480 -23.59 1.39 -34.61
CA ASP A 480 -24.34 1.30 -33.38
C ASP A 480 -23.86 2.34 -32.35
N ILE A 481 -22.51 2.49 -32.23
CA ILE A 481 -21.88 3.49 -31.35
C ILE A 481 -22.34 4.91 -31.71
N ALA A 482 -22.35 5.28 -32.99
CA ALA A 482 -22.79 6.59 -33.43
C ALA A 482 -24.29 6.83 -33.14
N ALA A 483 -25.14 5.81 -33.36
CA ALA A 483 -26.55 5.89 -33.03
C ALA A 483 -26.81 6.02 -31.54
N LEU A 484 -26.09 5.26 -30.71
CA LEU A 484 -26.18 5.33 -29.25
C LEU A 484 -25.73 6.69 -28.71
N LYS A 485 -24.60 7.23 -29.19
CA LYS A 485 -24.15 8.60 -28.83
C LYS A 485 -25.25 9.63 -29.11
N SER A 486 -25.83 9.62 -30.32
CA SER A 486 -26.90 10.54 -30.70
C SER A 486 -28.11 10.40 -29.78
N LYS A 487 -28.47 9.17 -29.41
CA LYS A 487 -29.61 8.91 -28.54
C LYS A 487 -29.37 9.37 -27.10
N ILE A 488 -28.16 9.14 -26.57
CA ILE A 488 -27.76 9.61 -25.24
C ILE A 488 -27.81 11.15 -25.19
N LEU A 489 -27.26 11.84 -26.18
CA LEU A 489 -27.27 13.31 -26.23
C LEU A 489 -28.70 13.88 -26.39
N ALA A 490 -29.64 13.13 -27.00
CA ALA A 490 -31.06 13.52 -27.13
C ALA A 490 -31.91 13.12 -25.91
N SER A 491 -31.38 12.46 -24.91
CA SER A 491 -32.13 11.91 -23.75
C SER A 491 -32.61 12.97 -22.75
N GLY A 492 -32.18 14.23 -22.90
CA GLY A 492 -32.42 15.32 -21.95
C GLY A 492 -31.42 15.37 -20.77
N LEU A 493 -30.39 14.51 -20.76
CA LEU A 493 -29.28 14.62 -19.85
C LEU A 493 -28.30 15.70 -20.30
N THR A 494 -27.78 16.46 -19.35
CA THR A 494 -26.78 17.48 -19.63
C THR A 494 -25.38 16.89 -19.77
N GLY A 495 -24.50 17.61 -20.50
CA GLY A 495 -23.08 17.19 -20.61
C GLY A 495 -22.38 16.97 -19.27
N PRO A 496 -22.48 17.92 -18.31
CA PRO A 496 -21.92 17.74 -16.96
C PRO A 496 -22.42 16.49 -16.21
N GLU A 497 -23.71 16.16 -16.29
CA GLU A 497 -24.29 14.93 -15.68
C GLU A 497 -23.66 13.66 -16.26
N LEU A 498 -23.53 13.59 -17.58
CA LEU A 498 -22.88 12.45 -18.27
C LEU A 498 -21.40 12.33 -17.92
N VAL A 499 -20.68 13.46 -17.90
CA VAL A 499 -19.25 13.49 -17.55
C VAL A 499 -19.03 13.06 -16.10
N ARG A 500 -19.80 13.62 -15.14
CA ARG A 500 -19.69 13.24 -13.74
C ARG A 500 -19.98 11.75 -13.50
N THR A 501 -20.98 11.20 -14.16
CA THR A 501 -21.36 9.79 -14.02
C THR A 501 -20.28 8.86 -14.58
N ALA A 502 -19.76 9.15 -15.78
CA ALA A 502 -18.67 8.36 -16.36
C ALA A 502 -17.39 8.42 -15.53
N TRP A 503 -17.04 9.64 -15.07
CA TRP A 503 -15.90 9.80 -14.15
C TRP A 503 -16.09 9.04 -12.85
N ALA A 504 -17.24 9.17 -12.20
CA ALA A 504 -17.57 8.47 -10.96
C ALA A 504 -17.46 6.95 -11.08
N SER A 505 -17.85 6.41 -12.24
CA SER A 505 -17.72 4.97 -12.53
C SER A 505 -16.25 4.57 -12.69
N ALA A 506 -15.51 5.25 -13.56
CA ALA A 506 -14.16 4.86 -13.93
C ALA A 506 -13.11 5.22 -12.86
N SER A 507 -13.24 6.38 -12.21
CA SER A 507 -12.25 6.88 -11.26
C SER A 507 -12.25 6.15 -9.91
N SER A 508 -13.11 5.17 -9.68
CA SER A 508 -12.99 4.25 -8.54
C SER A 508 -11.80 3.30 -8.68
N PHE A 509 -11.19 3.19 -9.86
CA PHE A 509 -10.02 2.35 -10.11
C PHE A 509 -8.82 2.73 -9.23
N ARG A 510 -8.10 1.72 -8.80
CA ARG A 510 -6.82 1.84 -8.09
C ARG A 510 -5.76 1.01 -8.80
N GLY A 511 -4.72 1.66 -9.32
CA GLY A 511 -3.58 0.99 -9.95
C GLY A 511 -2.71 0.20 -8.96
N ALA A 512 -2.85 0.47 -7.66
CA ALA A 512 -2.10 -0.22 -6.61
C ALA A 512 -2.54 -1.69 -6.42
N ASP A 513 -3.83 -2.00 -6.60
CA ASP A 513 -4.37 -3.36 -6.45
C ASP A 513 -5.32 -3.75 -7.59
N MET A 514 -5.39 -2.94 -8.65
CA MET A 514 -6.16 -3.19 -9.86
C MET A 514 -7.67 -3.39 -9.62
N ARG A 515 -8.20 -2.78 -8.54
CA ARG A 515 -9.63 -2.84 -8.19
C ARG A 515 -10.38 -1.59 -8.63
N GLY A 516 -11.69 -1.71 -8.75
CA GLY A 516 -12.58 -0.61 -9.18
C GLY A 516 -12.63 -0.48 -10.69
N GLY A 517 -13.04 0.72 -11.16
CA GLY A 517 -13.19 1.01 -12.58
C GLY A 517 -14.62 0.95 -13.10
N ALA A 518 -14.80 1.21 -14.39
CA ALA A 518 -16.10 1.31 -15.04
C ALA A 518 -16.72 -0.04 -15.37
N ASN A 519 -15.89 -1.08 -15.55
CA ASN A 519 -16.36 -2.42 -15.92
C ASN A 519 -17.15 -3.04 -14.75
N GLY A 520 -18.27 -3.66 -15.08
CA GLY A 520 -19.21 -4.14 -14.08
C GLY A 520 -20.36 -3.19 -13.76
N ALA A 521 -20.27 -1.92 -14.18
CA ALA A 521 -21.27 -0.89 -13.85
C ALA A 521 -21.65 -0.87 -12.35
N ARG A 522 -20.70 -1.14 -11.45
CA ARG A 522 -20.95 -1.23 -10.00
C ARG A 522 -21.42 0.07 -9.39
N ILE A 523 -21.26 1.19 -10.11
CA ILE A 523 -21.83 2.48 -9.73
C ILE A 523 -23.36 2.45 -9.52
N ARG A 524 -24.08 1.48 -10.11
CA ARG A 524 -25.52 1.28 -9.88
C ARG A 524 -25.86 0.43 -8.66
N LEU A 525 -24.85 -0.23 -8.07
CA LEU A 525 -24.98 -1.14 -6.94
C LEU A 525 -24.50 -0.49 -5.64
N ALA A 526 -24.97 -1.01 -4.51
CA ALA A 526 -24.40 -0.66 -3.21
C ALA A 526 -22.94 -1.19 -3.10
N PRO A 527 -22.03 -0.47 -2.44
CA PRO A 527 -22.26 0.84 -1.78
C PRO A 527 -22.07 2.03 -2.71
N GLN A 528 -21.56 1.85 -3.95
CA GLN A 528 -21.07 2.94 -4.80
C GLN A 528 -22.20 3.89 -5.25
N LYS A 529 -23.42 3.39 -5.45
CA LYS A 529 -24.59 4.23 -5.79
C LYS A 529 -24.94 5.27 -4.73
N ASP A 530 -24.59 4.99 -3.47
CA ASP A 530 -24.96 5.78 -2.30
C ASP A 530 -23.82 6.72 -1.84
N TRP A 531 -22.65 6.71 -2.50
CA TRP A 531 -21.53 7.58 -2.17
C TRP A 531 -21.89 9.06 -2.38
N GLU A 532 -21.67 9.88 -1.36
CA GLU A 532 -21.96 11.32 -1.37
C GLU A 532 -21.37 12.04 -2.59
N VAL A 533 -20.09 11.74 -2.91
CA VAL A 533 -19.37 12.35 -4.04
C VAL A 533 -20.04 12.10 -5.39
N ASN A 534 -20.88 11.08 -5.52
CA ASN A 534 -21.60 10.71 -6.73
C ASN A 534 -22.96 11.39 -6.86
N ASN A 535 -23.38 12.18 -5.86
CA ASN A 535 -24.72 12.80 -5.82
C ASN A 535 -25.83 11.76 -6.14
N PRO A 536 -26.24 10.91 -5.19
CA PRO A 536 -27.14 9.77 -5.43
C PRO A 536 -28.41 10.11 -6.22
N SER A 537 -29.01 11.28 -6.01
CA SER A 537 -30.22 11.70 -6.71
C SER A 537 -29.97 12.00 -8.20
N GLU A 538 -28.87 12.67 -8.52
CA GLU A 538 -28.47 12.92 -9.91
C GLU A 538 -28.04 11.63 -10.60
N LEU A 539 -27.27 10.79 -9.90
CA LEU A 539 -26.85 9.48 -10.39
C LEU A 539 -28.04 8.61 -10.75
N ALA A 540 -29.05 8.51 -9.87
CA ALA A 540 -30.26 7.73 -10.11
C ALA A 540 -31.01 8.22 -11.36
N LYS A 541 -31.11 9.55 -11.56
CA LYS A 541 -31.71 10.15 -12.79
C LYS A 541 -30.95 9.72 -14.05
N VAL A 542 -29.60 9.82 -14.01
CA VAL A 542 -28.76 9.46 -15.18
C VAL A 542 -28.88 7.97 -15.49
N LEU A 543 -28.76 7.12 -14.47
CA LEU A 543 -28.87 5.66 -14.63
C LEU A 543 -30.23 5.27 -15.21
N GLN A 544 -31.34 5.82 -14.70
CA GLN A 544 -32.68 5.55 -15.22
C GLN A 544 -32.80 5.85 -16.73
N ARG A 545 -32.19 6.95 -17.18
CA ARG A 545 -32.22 7.31 -18.63
C ARG A 545 -31.35 6.36 -19.45
N LEU A 546 -30.15 6.03 -18.98
CA LEU A 546 -29.26 5.08 -19.68
C LEU A 546 -29.82 3.66 -19.69
N GLU A 547 -30.50 3.21 -18.63
CA GLU A 547 -31.22 1.92 -18.59
C GLU A 547 -32.38 1.86 -19.59
N GLY A 548 -33.08 2.97 -19.78
CA GLY A 548 -34.10 3.08 -20.84
C GLY A 548 -33.52 2.86 -22.23
N ILE A 549 -32.40 3.52 -22.54
CA ILE A 549 -31.66 3.36 -23.80
C ILE A 549 -31.12 1.94 -23.96
N HIS A 550 -30.54 1.39 -22.89
CA HIS A 550 -30.07 0.00 -22.83
C HIS A 550 -31.15 -1.01 -23.18
N LYS A 551 -32.32 -0.91 -22.55
CA LYS A 551 -33.48 -1.78 -22.79
C LYS A 551 -33.96 -1.68 -24.25
N GLU A 552 -34.11 -0.46 -24.74
CA GLU A 552 -34.60 -0.22 -26.09
C GLU A 552 -33.62 -0.75 -27.15
N PHE A 553 -32.33 -0.43 -27.03
CA PHE A 553 -31.34 -0.92 -27.98
C PHE A 553 -31.25 -2.45 -27.97
N ASN A 554 -31.10 -3.06 -26.79
CA ASN A 554 -30.94 -4.51 -26.68
C ASN A 554 -32.20 -5.30 -27.07
N GLY A 555 -33.37 -4.67 -26.94
CA GLY A 555 -34.65 -5.25 -27.40
C GLY A 555 -34.86 -5.19 -28.92
N ALA A 556 -34.27 -4.19 -29.58
CA ALA A 556 -34.41 -3.98 -31.04
C ALA A 556 -33.23 -4.55 -31.84
N ALA A 557 -32.08 -4.81 -31.19
CA ALA A 557 -30.85 -5.21 -31.86
C ALA A 557 -30.94 -6.61 -32.46
N SER A 558 -30.48 -6.76 -33.70
CA SER A 558 -30.43 -8.02 -34.45
C SER A 558 -29.00 -8.62 -34.45
N GLY A 559 -28.91 -9.90 -34.84
CA GLY A 559 -27.61 -10.58 -35.01
C GLY A 559 -26.83 -10.83 -33.70
N GLY A 560 -27.52 -10.86 -32.54
CA GLY A 560 -26.92 -11.14 -31.25
C GLY A 560 -26.10 -10.00 -30.67
N LYS A 561 -26.19 -8.80 -31.24
CA LYS A 561 -25.54 -7.59 -30.71
C LYS A 561 -26.19 -7.12 -29.42
N LYS A 562 -25.39 -6.68 -28.46
CA LYS A 562 -25.84 -6.01 -27.23
C LYS A 562 -24.84 -4.97 -26.78
N VAL A 563 -25.28 -4.06 -25.96
CA VAL A 563 -24.47 -3.10 -25.22
C VAL A 563 -24.70 -3.29 -23.72
N SER A 564 -23.67 -3.19 -22.89
CA SER A 564 -23.79 -3.16 -21.43
C SER A 564 -24.14 -1.75 -20.92
N LEU A 565 -24.64 -1.67 -19.71
CA LEU A 565 -24.84 -0.37 -19.06
C LEU A 565 -23.47 0.29 -18.75
N ALA A 566 -22.46 -0.51 -18.40
CA ALA A 566 -21.09 -0.05 -18.22
C ALA A 566 -20.55 0.67 -19.49
N ASP A 567 -20.77 0.05 -20.66
CA ASP A 567 -20.38 0.68 -21.94
C ASP A 567 -21.18 1.95 -22.23
N LEU A 568 -22.50 1.99 -21.93
CA LEU A 568 -23.33 3.18 -22.11
C LEU A 568 -22.92 4.34 -21.21
N ILE A 569 -22.50 4.08 -19.98
CA ILE A 569 -22.01 5.09 -19.04
C ILE A 569 -20.75 5.75 -19.62
N VAL A 570 -19.76 4.94 -20.02
CA VAL A 570 -18.50 5.43 -20.59
C VAL A 570 -18.73 6.16 -21.92
N LEU A 571 -19.58 5.59 -22.79
CA LEU A 571 -19.95 6.18 -24.07
C LEU A 571 -20.67 7.53 -23.90
N GLY A 572 -21.51 7.66 -22.89
CA GLY A 572 -22.22 8.91 -22.56
C GLY A 572 -21.26 10.03 -22.16
N GLY A 573 -20.28 9.73 -21.31
CA GLY A 573 -19.22 10.67 -20.97
C GLY A 573 -18.41 11.11 -22.20
N GLY A 574 -18.00 10.15 -23.03
CA GLY A 574 -17.28 10.42 -24.28
C GLY A 574 -18.09 11.29 -25.25
N ALA A 575 -19.37 11.00 -25.45
CA ALA A 575 -20.26 11.78 -26.31
C ALA A 575 -20.44 13.25 -25.82
N ALA A 576 -20.53 13.44 -24.51
CA ALA A 576 -20.60 14.78 -23.91
C ALA A 576 -19.31 15.57 -24.13
N ILE A 577 -18.15 14.92 -24.02
CA ILE A 577 -16.84 15.53 -24.27
C ILE A 577 -16.67 15.90 -25.76
N GLU A 578 -17.07 15.04 -26.68
CA GLU A 578 -17.07 15.34 -28.13
C GLU A 578 -17.94 16.57 -28.43
N GLN A 579 -19.13 16.63 -27.83
CA GLN A 579 -19.99 17.79 -27.98
C GLN A 579 -19.37 19.06 -27.40
N ALA A 580 -18.71 18.98 -26.25
CA ALA A 580 -18.05 20.11 -25.61
C ALA A 580 -16.80 20.57 -26.40
N ALA A 581 -16.03 19.66 -26.98
CA ALA A 581 -14.92 19.96 -27.88
C ALA A 581 -15.42 20.64 -29.16
N LYS A 582 -16.52 20.18 -29.74
CA LYS A 582 -17.13 20.79 -30.91
C LYS A 582 -17.61 22.23 -30.63
N LYS A 583 -18.19 22.50 -29.44
CA LYS A 583 -18.52 23.87 -29.00
C LYS A 583 -17.27 24.75 -28.87
N ALA A 584 -16.11 24.18 -28.58
CA ALA A 584 -14.83 24.90 -28.56
C ALA A 584 -14.20 25.07 -29.95
N GLY A 585 -14.82 24.53 -31.02
CA GLY A 585 -14.35 24.61 -32.40
C GLY A 585 -13.48 23.43 -32.85
N TYR A 586 -13.44 22.34 -32.09
CA TYR A 586 -12.61 21.16 -32.40
C TYR A 586 -13.47 19.94 -32.65
N ASP A 587 -13.31 19.30 -33.80
CA ASP A 587 -13.98 18.04 -34.13
C ASP A 587 -13.10 16.86 -33.68
N MET A 588 -13.34 16.45 -32.45
CA MET A 588 -12.56 15.38 -31.78
C MET A 588 -13.45 14.16 -31.52
N GLN A 589 -12.87 12.98 -31.70
CA GLN A 589 -13.48 11.72 -31.30
C GLN A 589 -12.81 11.19 -30.02
N VAL A 590 -13.62 10.85 -29.02
CA VAL A 590 -13.14 10.16 -27.82
C VAL A 590 -13.02 8.67 -28.13
N PRO A 591 -11.83 8.06 -28.01
CA PRO A 591 -11.66 6.63 -28.23
C PRO A 591 -12.58 5.82 -27.32
N PHE A 592 -13.28 4.85 -27.91
CA PHE A 592 -14.19 3.97 -27.18
C PHE A 592 -14.02 2.51 -27.66
N ALA A 593 -13.73 1.61 -26.74
CA ALA A 593 -13.71 0.17 -26.96
C ALA A 593 -14.91 -0.48 -26.25
N PRO A 594 -15.86 -1.08 -26.98
CA PRO A 594 -16.98 -1.81 -26.39
C PRO A 594 -16.51 -3.13 -25.79
N GLY A 595 -17.34 -3.74 -24.92
CA GLY A 595 -17.08 -5.06 -24.36
C GLY A 595 -17.04 -5.11 -22.83
N ARG A 596 -17.29 -3.99 -22.14
CA ARG A 596 -17.58 -4.02 -20.70
C ARG A 596 -18.86 -4.81 -20.45
N VAL A 597 -18.98 -5.35 -19.26
CA VAL A 597 -20.11 -6.14 -18.79
C VAL A 597 -20.72 -5.53 -17.54
N ASP A 598 -21.90 -5.99 -17.14
CA ASP A 598 -22.60 -5.52 -15.96
C ASP A 598 -22.54 -6.62 -14.88
N ALA A 599 -21.91 -6.34 -13.74
CA ALA A 599 -21.83 -7.25 -12.61
C ALA A 599 -23.20 -7.35 -11.90
N ALA A 600 -23.49 -8.52 -11.35
CA ALA A 600 -24.62 -8.73 -10.46
C ALA A 600 -24.28 -8.32 -9.01
N GLU A 601 -25.30 -8.17 -8.16
CA GLU A 601 -25.10 -7.91 -6.72
C GLU A 601 -24.28 -9.00 -6.05
N GLU A 602 -24.56 -10.26 -6.39
CA GLU A 602 -23.87 -11.45 -5.86
C GLU A 602 -22.40 -11.54 -6.30
N GLN A 603 -22.00 -10.76 -7.30
CA GLN A 603 -20.62 -10.62 -7.78
C GLN A 603 -19.89 -9.41 -7.17
N THR A 604 -20.53 -8.72 -6.23
CA THR A 604 -20.00 -7.51 -5.61
C THR A 604 -19.84 -7.71 -4.11
N ASP A 605 -18.61 -7.76 -3.62
CA ASP A 605 -18.29 -7.73 -2.19
C ASP A 605 -18.52 -6.30 -1.67
N ALA A 606 -19.76 -5.98 -1.31
CA ALA A 606 -20.15 -4.62 -0.91
C ALA A 606 -19.33 -4.09 0.27
N ALA A 607 -18.98 -4.95 1.24
CA ALA A 607 -18.19 -4.54 2.40
C ALA A 607 -16.75 -4.18 1.99
N SER A 608 -16.11 -5.02 1.17
CA SER A 608 -14.75 -4.73 0.70
C SER A 608 -14.73 -3.62 -0.36
N PHE A 609 -15.83 -3.42 -1.10
CA PHE A 609 -15.95 -2.35 -2.10
C PHE A 609 -16.13 -0.95 -1.47
N ALA A 610 -16.63 -0.89 -0.23
CA ALA A 610 -16.82 0.37 0.51
C ALA A 610 -15.48 1.15 0.70
N VAL A 611 -14.36 0.45 0.77
CA VAL A 611 -13.03 1.10 0.92
C VAL A 611 -12.59 1.90 -0.31
N LEU A 612 -13.25 1.71 -1.46
CA LEU A 612 -13.00 2.47 -2.69
C LEU A 612 -13.68 3.85 -2.68
N GLU A 613 -14.54 4.14 -1.69
CA GLU A 613 -15.18 5.45 -1.57
C GLU A 613 -14.15 6.57 -1.47
N PRO A 614 -14.15 7.54 -2.40
CA PRO A 614 -13.20 8.63 -2.32
C PRO A 614 -13.55 9.57 -1.17
N THR A 615 -12.61 9.79 -0.25
CA THR A 615 -12.70 10.84 0.76
C THR A 615 -12.29 12.21 0.20
N ALA A 616 -11.61 12.20 -0.95
CA ALA A 616 -11.32 13.38 -1.76
C ALA A 616 -11.28 12.99 -3.25
N ASP A 617 -11.78 13.86 -4.10
CA ASP A 617 -11.65 13.81 -5.55
C ASP A 617 -11.41 15.21 -6.11
N GLY A 618 -10.14 15.59 -6.19
CA GLY A 618 -9.75 16.91 -6.67
C GLY A 618 -10.17 17.17 -8.14
N PHE A 619 -10.38 16.13 -8.95
CA PHE A 619 -10.88 16.26 -10.32
C PHE A 619 -12.32 16.77 -10.35
N ARG A 620 -13.16 16.38 -9.37
CA ARG A 620 -14.53 16.89 -9.17
C ARG A 620 -14.64 17.95 -8.07
N ASN A 621 -13.51 18.47 -7.59
CA ASN A 621 -13.44 19.48 -6.53
C ASN A 621 -14.16 19.07 -5.23
N TYR A 622 -14.07 17.78 -4.88
CA TYR A 622 -14.66 17.21 -3.68
C TYR A 622 -13.58 16.92 -2.64
N PHE A 623 -13.86 17.29 -1.39
CA PHE A 623 -12.99 17.04 -0.25
C PHE A 623 -13.81 16.89 1.03
N ARG A 624 -13.63 15.77 1.73
CA ARG A 624 -14.24 15.51 3.04
C ARG A 624 -13.26 15.96 4.13
N ASN A 625 -13.72 16.79 5.08
CA ASN A 625 -12.89 17.29 6.18
C ASN A 625 -12.32 16.15 7.05
N GLY A 626 -11.24 16.45 7.79
CA GLY A 626 -10.61 15.52 8.74
C GLY A 626 -9.59 14.57 8.12
N GLN A 627 -9.15 14.84 6.90
CA GLN A 627 -8.09 14.05 6.25
C GLN A 627 -6.70 14.43 6.78
N ARG A 628 -5.77 13.47 6.74
CA ARG A 628 -4.35 13.66 7.10
C ARG A 628 -3.63 14.58 6.11
N LEU A 629 -3.94 14.44 4.84
CA LEU A 629 -3.34 15.19 3.74
C LEU A 629 -4.19 16.40 3.35
N SER A 630 -3.53 17.41 2.82
CA SER A 630 -4.20 18.57 2.22
C SER A 630 -4.98 18.19 0.94
N PRO A 631 -5.95 19.02 0.49
CA PRO A 631 -6.67 18.75 -0.75
C PRO A 631 -5.76 18.59 -1.98
N ALA A 632 -4.65 19.31 -2.06
CA ALA A 632 -3.68 19.20 -3.16
C ALA A 632 -2.87 17.88 -3.10
N GLU A 633 -2.45 17.47 -1.91
CA GLU A 633 -1.80 16.17 -1.73
C GLU A 633 -2.76 15.01 -2.05
N MET A 634 -4.04 15.12 -1.63
CA MET A 634 -5.07 14.13 -1.97
C MET A 634 -5.37 14.06 -3.47
N LEU A 635 -5.22 15.19 -4.21
CA LEU A 635 -5.28 15.16 -5.68
C LEU A 635 -4.12 14.34 -6.27
N VAL A 636 -2.89 14.54 -5.79
CA VAL A 636 -1.72 13.76 -6.22
C VAL A 636 -1.89 12.28 -5.90
N GLU A 637 -2.36 11.94 -4.70
CA GLU A 637 -2.68 10.57 -4.30
C GLU A 637 -3.70 9.92 -5.25
N ARG A 638 -4.78 10.65 -5.57
CA ARG A 638 -5.80 10.14 -6.50
C ARG A 638 -5.25 9.97 -7.90
N ALA A 639 -4.46 10.93 -8.39
CA ALA A 639 -3.81 10.86 -9.70
C ALA A 639 -2.83 9.66 -9.79
N ASN A 640 -2.06 9.40 -8.72
CA ASN A 640 -1.18 8.24 -8.63
C ASN A 640 -1.96 6.93 -8.70
N LEU A 641 -3.04 6.77 -7.94
CA LEU A 641 -3.91 5.59 -8.01
C LEU A 641 -4.55 5.38 -9.40
N LEU A 642 -4.79 6.45 -10.14
CA LEU A 642 -5.25 6.42 -11.54
C LEU A 642 -4.08 6.32 -12.53
N THR A 643 -2.87 6.06 -12.09
CA THR A 643 -1.65 5.93 -12.91
C THR A 643 -1.37 7.16 -13.81
N LEU A 644 -1.82 8.34 -13.40
CA LEU A 644 -1.68 9.57 -14.19
C LEU A 644 -0.31 10.21 -14.00
N THR A 645 0.21 10.76 -15.08
CA THR A 645 1.35 11.68 -15.07
C THR A 645 0.93 13.09 -14.65
N VAL A 646 1.89 13.95 -14.30
CA VAL A 646 1.63 15.33 -13.92
C VAL A 646 0.87 16.10 -15.04
N PRO A 647 1.25 16.01 -16.34
CA PRO A 647 0.47 16.63 -17.40
C PRO A 647 -0.96 16.08 -17.54
N GLU A 648 -1.15 14.76 -17.43
CA GLU A 648 -2.48 14.13 -17.50
C GLU A 648 -3.39 14.59 -16.34
N MET A 649 -2.87 14.64 -15.11
CA MET A 649 -3.57 15.23 -13.97
C MET A 649 -3.98 16.67 -14.24
N THR A 650 -3.06 17.49 -14.77
CA THR A 650 -3.28 18.90 -15.03
C THR A 650 -4.39 19.13 -16.05
N VAL A 651 -4.34 18.45 -17.20
CA VAL A 651 -5.38 18.64 -18.24
C VAL A 651 -6.74 18.14 -17.78
N LEU A 652 -6.79 17.06 -17.00
CA LEU A 652 -8.04 16.51 -16.47
C LEU A 652 -8.70 17.49 -15.49
N VAL A 653 -7.94 18.07 -14.56
CA VAL A 653 -8.49 19.08 -13.64
C VAL A 653 -9.02 20.28 -14.42
N GLY A 654 -8.22 20.89 -15.31
CA GLY A 654 -8.64 22.04 -16.09
C GLY A 654 -9.87 21.77 -16.97
N GLY A 655 -9.93 20.61 -17.59
CA GLY A 655 -11.07 20.21 -18.43
C GLY A 655 -12.33 19.90 -17.63
N MET A 656 -12.22 19.22 -16.50
CA MET A 656 -13.36 18.95 -15.60
C MET A 656 -13.97 20.28 -15.09
N ARG A 657 -13.14 21.29 -14.80
CA ARG A 657 -13.62 22.64 -14.45
C ARG A 657 -14.33 23.31 -15.62
N ALA A 658 -13.72 23.32 -16.80
CA ALA A 658 -14.32 23.92 -18.01
C ALA A 658 -15.65 23.22 -18.37
N LEU A 659 -15.78 21.93 -18.15
CA LEU A 659 -17.00 21.14 -18.34
C LEU A 659 -18.03 21.34 -17.23
N ASN A 660 -17.75 22.10 -16.17
CA ASN A 660 -18.60 22.25 -14.99
C ASN A 660 -18.95 20.90 -14.33
N ALA A 661 -17.96 20.03 -14.20
CA ALA A 661 -18.13 18.66 -13.72
C ALA A 661 -17.83 18.48 -12.23
N ASN A 662 -17.87 19.55 -11.44
CA ASN A 662 -17.66 19.50 -9.99
C ASN A 662 -18.76 18.71 -9.28
N ALA A 663 -18.42 18.01 -8.21
CA ALA A 663 -19.37 17.37 -7.32
C ALA A 663 -20.32 18.41 -6.70
N GLY A 664 -21.59 18.06 -6.52
CA GLY A 664 -22.58 18.97 -5.96
C GLY A 664 -22.83 20.23 -6.78
N GLN A 665 -22.37 20.29 -8.03
CA GLN A 665 -22.49 21.45 -8.93
C GLN A 665 -21.84 22.73 -8.40
N ALA A 666 -20.82 22.62 -7.54
CA ALA A 666 -20.08 23.76 -7.00
C ALA A 666 -19.38 24.54 -8.14
N ALA A 667 -19.44 25.88 -8.09
CA ALA A 667 -18.83 26.74 -9.11
C ALA A 667 -17.33 27.05 -8.88
N HIS A 668 -16.74 26.55 -7.80
CA HIS A 668 -15.33 26.79 -7.48
C HIS A 668 -14.40 26.20 -8.54
N GLY A 669 -13.46 26.99 -9.03
CA GLY A 669 -12.52 26.56 -10.08
C GLY A 669 -13.10 26.64 -11.52
N VAL A 670 -14.39 26.93 -11.68
CA VAL A 670 -15.01 27.13 -13.03
C VAL A 670 -14.65 28.50 -13.57
N PHE A 671 -13.39 28.63 -14.05
CA PHE A 671 -12.86 29.91 -14.55
C PHE A 671 -13.19 30.11 -16.02
N THR A 672 -14.46 30.12 -16.36
CA THR A 672 -14.93 30.34 -17.75
C THR A 672 -16.32 30.92 -17.78
N ASP A 673 -16.56 31.78 -18.74
CA ASP A 673 -17.89 32.34 -19.07
C ASP A 673 -18.71 31.37 -19.96
N ARG A 674 -18.13 30.25 -20.36
CA ARG A 674 -18.70 29.24 -21.26
C ARG A 674 -18.70 27.84 -20.67
N PRO A 675 -19.27 27.60 -19.47
CA PRO A 675 -19.27 26.29 -18.86
C PRO A 675 -19.92 25.25 -19.78
N GLY A 676 -19.35 24.03 -19.79
CA GLY A 676 -19.75 22.96 -20.72
C GLY A 676 -19.12 23.05 -22.12
N THR A 677 -18.12 23.94 -22.29
CA THR A 677 -17.28 24.03 -23.49
C THR A 677 -15.87 23.56 -23.10
N LEU A 678 -15.29 22.61 -23.83
CA LEU A 678 -13.94 22.08 -23.53
C LEU A 678 -12.88 23.04 -24.02
N SER A 679 -12.67 24.12 -23.27
CA SER A 679 -11.71 25.19 -23.56
C SER A 679 -10.59 25.20 -22.50
N ASN A 680 -9.47 25.86 -22.86
CA ASN A 680 -8.35 26.08 -21.95
C ASN A 680 -8.55 27.29 -21.01
N ASP A 681 -9.78 27.81 -20.92
CA ASP A 681 -10.14 29.00 -20.15
C ASP A 681 -9.71 28.89 -18.67
N PHE A 682 -9.75 27.70 -18.09
CA PHE A 682 -9.27 27.46 -16.71
C PHE A 682 -7.84 27.98 -16.52
N PHE A 683 -6.92 27.61 -17.40
CA PHE A 683 -5.51 27.99 -17.29
C PHE A 683 -5.30 29.47 -17.63
N VAL A 684 -5.97 29.97 -18.67
CA VAL A 684 -5.89 31.34 -19.07
C VAL A 684 -6.35 32.29 -17.95
N ASN A 685 -7.50 32.00 -17.33
CA ASN A 685 -8.06 32.84 -16.28
C ASN A 685 -7.38 32.61 -14.90
N LEU A 686 -6.84 31.43 -14.62
CA LEU A 686 -6.03 31.19 -13.43
C LEU A 686 -4.76 32.05 -13.42
N LEU A 687 -4.12 32.21 -14.58
CA LEU A 687 -2.85 32.93 -14.73
C LEU A 687 -3.03 34.40 -15.10
N ASP A 688 -4.29 34.85 -15.24
CA ASP A 688 -4.60 36.24 -15.59
C ASP A 688 -4.18 37.20 -14.46
N MET A 689 -3.24 38.11 -14.79
CA MET A 689 -2.70 39.09 -13.85
C MET A 689 -3.72 40.21 -13.48
N SER A 690 -4.84 40.32 -14.18
CA SER A 690 -5.94 41.22 -13.79
C SER A 690 -6.74 40.70 -12.58
N THR A 691 -6.58 39.43 -12.25
CA THR A 691 -7.20 38.81 -11.08
C THR A 691 -6.27 38.84 -9.87
N LYS A 692 -6.79 39.26 -8.70
CA LYS A 692 -6.12 39.19 -7.41
C LYS A 692 -6.79 38.13 -6.55
N TRP A 693 -6.06 37.11 -6.17
CA TRP A 693 -6.55 36.04 -5.26
C TRP A 693 -6.39 36.43 -3.80
N SER A 694 -7.42 36.16 -2.99
CA SER A 694 -7.41 36.31 -1.53
C SER A 694 -8.27 35.24 -0.88
N LYS A 695 -8.00 34.92 0.39
CA LYS A 695 -8.89 34.04 1.17
C LYS A 695 -10.26 34.67 1.30
N SER A 696 -11.31 33.87 1.16
CA SER A 696 -12.68 34.34 1.41
C SER A 696 -12.89 34.63 2.90
N SER A 697 -13.67 35.65 3.19
CA SER A 697 -14.10 35.98 4.56
C SER A 697 -15.12 34.96 5.13
N SER A 698 -15.78 34.22 4.26
CA SER A 698 -16.85 33.27 4.61
C SER A 698 -16.38 31.83 4.81
N SER A 699 -15.18 31.45 4.32
CA SER A 699 -14.64 30.09 4.41
C SER A 699 -13.13 30.06 4.25
N GLU A 700 -12.44 29.41 5.17
CA GLU A 700 -10.99 29.21 5.08
C GLU A 700 -10.56 28.31 3.89
N ALA A 701 -11.47 27.48 3.40
CA ALA A 701 -11.22 26.54 2.29
C ALA A 701 -11.46 27.16 0.91
N ILE A 702 -11.99 28.40 0.84
CA ILE A 702 -12.34 29.08 -0.42
C ILE A 702 -11.50 30.33 -0.61
N TYR A 703 -11.15 30.59 -1.85
CA TYR A 703 -10.47 31.80 -2.29
C TYR A 703 -11.35 32.57 -3.27
N GLU A 704 -11.23 33.87 -3.23
CA GLU A 704 -11.92 34.82 -4.14
C GLU A 704 -10.92 35.45 -5.07
N GLY A 705 -11.18 35.35 -6.37
CA GLY A 705 -10.48 36.05 -7.44
C GLY A 705 -11.14 37.38 -7.73
N LEU A 706 -10.53 38.47 -7.26
CA LEU A 706 -11.02 39.83 -7.41
C LEU A 706 -10.47 40.46 -8.69
N ASP A 707 -11.33 41.07 -9.49
CA ASP A 707 -10.92 41.92 -10.56
C ASP A 707 -10.18 43.14 -9.97
N ARG A 708 -8.93 43.40 -10.42
CA ARG A 708 -8.07 44.44 -9.83
C ARG A 708 -8.57 45.86 -10.09
N ALA A 709 -9.30 46.07 -11.18
CA ALA A 709 -9.80 47.39 -11.53
C ALA A 709 -11.08 47.75 -10.76
N THR A 710 -11.96 46.79 -10.56
CA THR A 710 -13.27 47.01 -9.96
C THR A 710 -13.40 46.55 -8.52
N GLY A 711 -12.48 45.70 -8.02
CA GLY A 711 -12.54 45.06 -6.71
C GLY A 711 -13.66 44.03 -6.56
N LYS A 712 -14.40 43.72 -7.62
CA LYS A 712 -15.50 42.74 -7.58
C LYS A 712 -14.96 41.30 -7.68
N VAL A 713 -15.63 40.36 -6.98
CA VAL A 713 -15.35 38.94 -7.14
C VAL A 713 -15.73 38.50 -8.55
N LYS A 714 -14.76 37.96 -9.29
CA LYS A 714 -14.94 37.39 -10.62
C LYS A 714 -15.00 35.87 -10.59
N TRP A 715 -14.14 35.25 -9.76
CA TRP A 715 -14.03 33.80 -9.63
C TRP A 715 -13.99 33.38 -8.17
N THR A 716 -14.31 32.10 -7.91
CA THR A 716 -14.04 31.45 -6.64
C THR A 716 -13.24 30.17 -6.87
N ALA A 717 -12.35 29.81 -5.95
CA ALA A 717 -11.43 28.70 -6.08
C ALA A 717 -11.26 27.93 -4.78
N THR A 718 -10.83 26.69 -4.90
CA THR A 718 -10.29 25.89 -3.77
C THR A 718 -8.76 25.85 -3.84
N PRO A 719 -8.06 25.33 -2.80
CA PRO A 719 -6.64 25.07 -2.87
C PRO A 719 -6.22 24.18 -4.05
N VAL A 720 -7.08 23.22 -4.44
CA VAL A 720 -6.86 22.33 -5.60
C VAL A 720 -6.78 23.11 -6.91
N ASP A 721 -7.55 24.17 -7.05
CA ASP A 721 -7.53 24.99 -8.27
C ASP A 721 -6.30 25.89 -8.32
N LEU A 722 -5.96 26.53 -7.18
CA LEU A 722 -4.88 27.53 -7.12
C LEU A 722 -3.48 26.91 -7.12
N VAL A 723 -3.33 25.62 -6.76
CA VAL A 723 -2.02 24.97 -6.77
C VAL A 723 -1.40 24.94 -8.16
N PHE A 724 -2.21 24.90 -9.22
CA PHE A 724 -1.74 24.97 -10.62
C PHE A 724 -1.16 26.33 -11.02
N GLY A 725 -1.41 27.37 -10.23
CA GLY A 725 -0.79 28.69 -10.40
C GLY A 725 0.35 28.97 -9.42
N SER A 726 0.41 28.25 -8.29
CA SER A 726 1.35 28.52 -7.17
C SER A 726 2.51 27.52 -7.06
N ASN A 727 2.29 26.23 -7.36
CA ASN A 727 3.37 25.26 -7.46
C ASN A 727 4.14 25.46 -8.77
N SER A 728 5.46 25.60 -8.72
CA SER A 728 6.28 25.96 -9.88
C SER A 728 6.21 24.96 -11.03
N GLU A 729 6.13 23.68 -10.75
CA GLU A 729 6.05 22.61 -11.76
C GLU A 729 4.66 22.57 -12.42
N LEU A 730 3.60 22.62 -11.61
CA LEU A 730 2.23 22.65 -12.11
C LEU A 730 1.97 23.94 -12.91
N ARG A 731 2.53 25.06 -12.46
CA ARG A 731 2.44 26.33 -13.18
C ARG A 731 3.13 26.26 -14.54
N ALA A 732 4.33 25.70 -14.63
CA ALA A 732 5.03 25.54 -15.90
C ALA A 732 4.20 24.75 -16.92
N ILE A 733 3.50 23.70 -16.48
CA ILE A 733 2.60 22.91 -17.32
C ILE A 733 1.32 23.71 -17.65
N ALA A 734 0.74 24.41 -16.68
CA ALA A 734 -0.42 25.25 -16.88
C ALA A 734 -0.15 26.36 -17.92
N GLU A 735 1.04 26.94 -17.92
CA GLU A 735 1.47 27.97 -18.92
C GLU A 735 1.48 27.44 -20.35
N VAL A 736 1.88 26.14 -20.55
CA VAL A 736 1.78 25.51 -21.88
C VAL A 736 0.35 25.48 -22.38
N TYR A 737 -0.60 25.13 -21.53
CA TYR A 737 -2.02 25.08 -21.92
C TYR A 737 -2.69 26.46 -21.96
N ALA A 738 -2.20 27.44 -21.20
CA ALA A 738 -2.69 28.83 -21.25
C ALA A 738 -2.22 29.61 -22.48
N SER A 739 -1.15 29.17 -23.14
CA SER A 739 -0.57 29.83 -24.30
C SER A 739 -1.52 29.84 -25.49
N ALA A 740 -1.35 30.81 -26.38
CA ALA A 740 -2.24 31.02 -27.54
C ALA A 740 -2.32 29.81 -28.48
N ASP A 741 -1.20 29.06 -28.62
CA ASP A 741 -1.07 27.83 -29.40
C ASP A 741 -1.42 26.57 -28.59
N GLY A 742 -1.69 26.70 -27.29
CA GLY A 742 -2.00 25.58 -26.38
C GLY A 742 -3.44 25.05 -26.48
N LYS A 743 -4.35 25.75 -27.17
CA LYS A 743 -5.79 25.46 -27.17
C LYS A 743 -6.14 24.07 -27.73
N GLU A 744 -5.69 23.77 -28.94
CA GLU A 744 -5.92 22.46 -29.57
C GLU A 744 -5.18 21.33 -28.82
N LYS A 745 -3.94 21.60 -28.41
CA LYS A 745 -3.14 20.66 -27.60
C LYS A 745 -3.87 20.31 -26.32
N PHE A 746 -4.45 21.25 -25.61
CA PHE A 746 -5.22 21.00 -24.39
C PHE A 746 -6.38 20.06 -24.65
N VAL A 747 -7.21 20.32 -25.68
CA VAL A 747 -8.37 19.44 -26.01
C VAL A 747 -7.92 18.04 -26.34
N ARG A 748 -6.88 17.89 -27.16
CA ARG A 748 -6.33 16.59 -27.54
C ARG A 748 -5.76 15.81 -26.35
N ASP A 749 -5.00 16.48 -25.49
CA ASP A 749 -4.37 15.85 -24.34
C ASP A 749 -5.41 15.49 -23.26
N PHE A 750 -6.45 16.31 -23.08
CA PHE A 750 -7.60 15.99 -22.24
C PHE A 750 -8.32 14.73 -22.73
N VAL A 751 -8.62 14.63 -24.01
CA VAL A 751 -9.29 13.47 -24.61
C VAL A 751 -8.48 12.19 -24.40
N LYS A 752 -7.14 12.27 -24.56
CA LYS A 752 -6.24 11.13 -24.31
C LYS A 752 -6.24 10.70 -22.85
N ALA A 753 -6.09 11.66 -21.92
CA ALA A 753 -6.08 11.37 -20.50
C ALA A 753 -7.44 10.84 -20.01
N TRP A 754 -8.55 11.37 -20.53
CA TRP A 754 -9.88 10.86 -20.28
C TRP A 754 -10.04 9.41 -20.76
N ALA A 755 -9.67 9.12 -22.01
CA ALA A 755 -9.75 7.78 -22.57
C ALA A 755 -8.90 6.77 -21.77
N LYS A 756 -7.73 7.19 -21.28
CA LYS A 756 -6.90 6.40 -20.38
C LYS A 756 -7.67 6.01 -19.12
N VAL A 757 -8.25 6.99 -18.41
CA VAL A 757 -9.00 6.71 -17.17
C VAL A 757 -10.20 5.79 -17.42
N MET A 758 -10.92 5.99 -18.53
CA MET A 758 -12.06 5.14 -18.88
C MET A 758 -11.69 3.67 -19.18
N ASN A 759 -10.42 3.39 -19.46
CA ASN A 759 -9.96 2.06 -19.87
C ASN A 759 -8.98 1.41 -18.87
N LEU A 760 -8.71 1.99 -17.70
CA LEU A 760 -7.75 1.46 -16.73
C LEU A 760 -8.05 0.03 -16.27
N ASP A 761 -9.32 -0.34 -16.24
CA ASP A 761 -9.81 -1.68 -15.86
C ASP A 761 -10.06 -2.63 -17.06
N ARG A 762 -9.66 -2.22 -18.27
CA ARG A 762 -9.82 -3.01 -19.50
C ARG A 762 -8.57 -3.83 -19.80
N PHE A 763 -8.31 -4.86 -18.99
CA PHE A 763 -7.19 -5.78 -19.11
C PHE A 763 -7.27 -6.70 -20.34
N ASP A 764 -8.31 -6.54 -21.15
CA ASP A 764 -8.57 -7.27 -22.40
C ASP A 764 -8.17 -6.48 -23.65
N LEU A 765 -7.65 -5.24 -23.51
CA LEU A 765 -7.28 -4.37 -24.63
C LEU A 765 -5.76 -4.34 -24.91
N ASP A 766 -4.95 -5.07 -24.16
CA ASP A 766 -3.49 -5.12 -24.28
C ASP A 766 -3.02 -6.07 -25.40
#